data_18902bcec9e4b8beda499c3a6b8d1903
#
_entry.id   18902bcec9e4b8beda499c3a6b8d1903
#
_cell.length_a   1.000
_cell.length_b   1.000
_cell.length_c   1.000
_cell.angle_alpha   90.00
_cell.angle_beta   90.00
_cell.angle_gamma   90.00
#
_symmetry.space_group_name_H-M   'P 1'
#
loop_
_entity.id
_entity.type
_entity.pdbx_description
1 polymer ?
#
loop_
_entity_poly.entity_id
_entity_poly.type
_entity_poly.pdbx_seq_one_letter_code
_entity_poly.pdbx_strand_id
1 'polypeptide(L)'
;MKYLYINYLLILFGVSILLVSCDNSKKLKPDDSRFTKEVLLENLDEPMQFDILNDDRVLFVERKGKIKVFDPKEKTTKIIADLPVSVGYYSEQGDEISPTGEDGLFGAILDPNFVINRWIYVFYSPSGGEHSSIISRFSWIGDSVDLDSEIVLIDIPNQRISCCHLGGGLLFDAKGNLFISTGDNTPNDPRGYNPIDSSVGRSRFDAQRSSGNTNDLRGKILRIRPEPDGSYSIPEGNLFPVGTFNTRPEIYTMGNRNPWRISLDSKTGWIFWGEVGPSGVIDSVGYGPRSYDEFNVAKNPGNFGWPHFLGDNKPYWDYDYSTNTIGKQFDPLNPVNNSTNNTGIKNLPKPEPALIWYPQTKSNEFPIMGSGSNSAVGGPIYRNEDFNNSLRPYPLYYEGKWFITDWTRGWIMVVSLSENGDFESMEQFLPELKLNGPIDMKFGPNGDLYILEYGRGPYKLNPEASLSRIEFNSGNRSPIVSISTDKTAGAAPFTVNLSSEGTIDLDNDPLNFEWTIKLDDQKFQAFSDANSQITLKEPGKYLINLKVSDSKGANASKSIEIIVGNDSPEVHFDLGNSNKSFYFPGDTIKYSVNVFDNEDGSLENNEIKPEKVSVNIEKANYEEEGLKEILVHLKEIDAMIPFQSVVATNVINGSDCKSCHIENENLIGPSYNDISKRYTNEERKYLVDKIMKGGSGVWNAKMAMPAHPEINELQAGILVDYILGLKDKESEIHFANNGTYVIPKPNDKISDTKNLFGSLSQGKLIFRASYLDNGSSQAPKLIGTDIVVLRNPLVPITNFDVFKEIEINHQIAISRSSVIPNKSGSFIGLNRIDLTGINELKLDISALPESREINFGIIEIRINSPEGDLIGELPLTKAENGKNKLFNRIKIKKTLGIDDLYIIFIAKPNKSEISLVELRNVEFLK
;
A
#
# COMPACT_ATOMS: atom_id res chain seq x y z
N MET A 1 50.07 2.73 52.60
CA MET A 1 48.67 2.22 52.66
C MET A 1 47.62 3.10 51.95
N LYS A 2 47.79 4.43 51.85
CA LYS A 2 46.82 5.27 51.10
C LYS A 2 46.86 5.12 49.56
N TYR A 3 47.98 4.74 48.96
CA TYR A 3 48.08 4.54 47.49
C TYR A 3 47.56 3.17 46.99
N LEU A 4 47.47 2.19 47.85
CA LEU A 4 46.92 0.87 47.48
C LEU A 4 45.36 0.89 47.39
N TYR A 5 44.68 1.74 48.17
CA TYR A 5 43.21 1.84 48.15
C TYR A 5 42.66 2.57 46.92
N ILE A 6 43.42 3.55 46.39
CA ILE A 6 42.99 4.32 45.22
C ILE A 6 43.06 3.47 43.93
N ASN A 7 44.06 2.61 43.80
CA ASN A 7 44.16 1.69 42.65
C ASN A 7 43.12 0.57 42.68
N TYR A 8 42.69 0.11 43.88
CA TYR A 8 41.56 -0.88 43.95
C TYR A 8 40.22 -0.23 43.65
N LEU A 9 39.99 1.04 44.03
CA LEU A 9 38.76 1.75 43.68
C LEU A 9 38.67 2.06 42.19
N LEU A 10 39.79 2.38 41.53
CA LEU A 10 39.84 2.65 40.08
C LEU A 10 39.65 1.38 39.23
N ILE A 11 40.15 0.21 39.73
CA ILE A 11 39.94 -1.09 39.07
C ILE A 11 38.50 -1.57 39.25
N LEU A 12 37.86 -1.38 40.41
CA LEU A 12 36.46 -1.68 40.61
C LEU A 12 35.53 -0.78 39.83
N PHE A 13 35.86 0.51 39.66
CA PHE A 13 35.09 1.43 38.78
C PHE A 13 35.30 1.15 37.30
N GLY A 14 36.50 0.76 36.88
CA GLY A 14 36.79 0.33 35.51
C GLY A 14 36.10 -0.98 35.13
N VAL A 15 36.04 -1.96 36.04
CA VAL A 15 35.31 -3.21 35.81
C VAL A 15 33.80 -3.00 35.85
N SER A 16 33.27 -2.09 36.69
CA SER A 16 31.84 -1.76 36.69
C SER A 16 31.43 -1.02 35.41
N ILE A 17 32.29 -0.17 34.83
CA ILE A 17 32.01 0.54 33.55
C ILE A 17 32.11 -0.44 32.37
N LEU A 18 33.01 -1.44 32.42
CA LEU A 18 33.06 -2.47 31.37
C LEU A 18 31.89 -3.45 31.44
N LEU A 19 31.34 -3.74 32.63
CA LEU A 19 30.15 -4.58 32.75
C LEU A 19 28.86 -3.86 32.36
N VAL A 20 28.77 -2.55 32.54
CA VAL A 20 27.63 -1.72 32.08
C VAL A 20 27.69 -1.48 30.56
N SER A 21 28.87 -1.45 29.92
CA SER A 21 28.96 -1.30 28.47
C SER A 21 28.65 -2.56 27.68
N CYS A 22 28.76 -3.76 28.30
CA CYS A 22 28.39 -5.04 27.65
C CYS A 22 26.87 -5.26 27.59
N ASP A 23 26.08 -4.63 28.46
CA ASP A 23 24.65 -4.88 28.51
C ASP A 23 23.85 -3.94 27.58
N ASN A 24 24.39 -2.78 27.24
CA ASN A 24 23.74 -1.84 26.34
C ASN A 24 23.82 -2.25 24.85
N SER A 25 24.81 -3.02 24.44
CA SER A 25 24.93 -3.46 23.04
C SER A 25 23.85 -4.47 22.63
N LYS A 26 23.29 -5.19 23.60
CA LYS A 26 22.22 -6.18 23.37
C LYS A 26 20.82 -5.57 23.19
N LYS A 27 20.64 -4.28 23.46
CA LYS A 27 19.37 -3.55 23.35
C LYS A 27 19.30 -2.61 22.13
N LEU A 28 20.31 -2.60 21.27
CA LEU A 28 20.28 -1.79 20.05
C LEU A 28 19.42 -2.48 18.99
N LYS A 29 18.68 -1.66 18.22
CA LYS A 29 17.93 -2.13 17.05
C LYS A 29 18.91 -2.81 16.09
N PRO A 30 18.65 -4.07 15.71
CA PRO A 30 19.46 -4.73 14.68
C PRO A 30 19.27 -4.06 13.33
N ASP A 31 20.28 -4.17 12.49
CA ASP A 31 20.22 -3.73 11.11
C ASP A 31 19.16 -4.55 10.34
N ASP A 32 18.32 -3.90 9.56
CA ASP A 32 17.22 -4.54 8.80
C ASP A 32 17.75 -5.59 7.81
N SER A 33 18.96 -5.42 7.27
CA SER A 33 19.62 -6.38 6.39
C SER A 33 19.96 -7.73 7.04
N ARG A 34 19.78 -7.86 8.37
CA ARG A 34 19.92 -9.13 9.07
C ARG A 34 18.68 -10.00 9.01
N PHE A 35 17.59 -9.45 8.46
CA PHE A 35 16.33 -10.17 8.31
C PHE A 35 16.12 -10.55 6.84
N THR A 36 15.70 -11.80 6.63
CA THR A 36 15.41 -12.30 5.28
C THR A 36 14.02 -12.93 5.26
N LYS A 37 13.14 -12.46 4.36
CA LYS A 37 11.86 -13.12 4.08
C LYS A 37 12.09 -14.31 3.15
N GLU A 38 11.77 -15.51 3.63
CA GLU A 38 11.73 -16.73 2.82
C GLU A 38 10.27 -17.07 2.52
N VAL A 39 9.92 -17.18 1.24
CA VAL A 39 8.60 -17.66 0.82
C VAL A 39 8.63 -19.19 0.80
N LEU A 40 7.77 -19.81 1.60
CA LEU A 40 7.68 -21.26 1.77
C LEU A 40 6.68 -21.90 0.81
N LEU A 41 5.53 -21.24 0.64
CA LEU A 41 4.45 -21.64 -0.26
C LEU A 41 3.87 -20.42 -0.96
N GLU A 42 3.44 -20.62 -2.20
CA GLU A 42 2.78 -19.61 -3.04
C GLU A 42 1.47 -20.17 -3.61
N ASN A 43 0.65 -19.30 -4.19
CA ASN A 43 -0.60 -19.65 -4.86
C ASN A 43 -1.59 -20.40 -3.94
N LEU A 44 -1.74 -19.97 -2.69
CA LEU A 44 -2.70 -20.52 -1.74
C LEU A 44 -4.12 -20.08 -2.10
N ASP A 45 -5.12 -20.94 -1.83
CA ASP A 45 -6.53 -20.66 -2.12
C ASP A 45 -7.27 -20.12 -0.89
N GLU A 46 -7.22 -18.80 -0.71
CA GLU A 46 -7.90 -18.11 0.40
C GLU A 46 -7.47 -18.65 1.79
N PRO A 47 -6.16 -18.58 2.11
CA PRO A 47 -5.67 -19.05 3.39
C PRO A 47 -6.19 -18.17 4.54
N MET A 48 -6.55 -18.78 5.67
CA MET A 48 -7.20 -18.07 6.77
C MET A 48 -6.36 -18.03 8.05
N GLN A 49 -5.98 -19.14 8.59
CA GLN A 49 -5.19 -19.26 9.81
C GLN A 49 -4.18 -20.40 9.68
N PHE A 50 -3.08 -20.31 10.41
CA PHE A 50 -2.10 -21.39 10.51
C PHE A 50 -1.72 -21.69 11.95
N ASP A 51 -1.16 -22.88 12.19
CA ASP A 51 -0.49 -23.26 13.43
C ASP A 51 0.76 -24.07 13.12
N ILE A 52 1.73 -24.11 14.04
CA ILE A 52 3.04 -24.71 13.79
C ILE A 52 3.22 -25.90 14.70
N LEU A 53 3.49 -27.07 14.10
CA LEU A 53 3.81 -28.30 14.85
C LEU A 53 5.23 -28.21 15.43
N ASN A 54 5.49 -28.98 16.47
CA ASN A 54 6.81 -29.00 17.13
C ASN A 54 7.97 -29.49 16.24
N ASP A 55 7.66 -30.07 15.08
CA ASP A 55 8.62 -30.57 14.09
C ASP A 55 8.79 -29.63 12.89
N ASP A 56 8.34 -28.37 13.01
CA ASP A 56 8.36 -27.29 12.03
C ASP A 56 7.33 -27.43 10.89
N ARG A 57 6.54 -28.49 10.82
CA ARG A 57 5.44 -28.56 9.88
C ARG A 57 4.39 -27.49 10.19
N VAL A 58 3.73 -26.98 9.16
CA VAL A 58 2.73 -25.92 9.29
C VAL A 58 1.37 -26.44 8.92
N LEU A 59 0.46 -26.47 9.89
CA LEU A 59 -0.96 -26.66 9.70
C LEU A 59 -1.57 -25.34 9.21
N PHE A 60 -2.32 -25.33 8.13
CA PHE A 60 -3.06 -24.14 7.70
C PHE A 60 -4.40 -24.52 7.07
N VAL A 61 -5.31 -23.56 7.08
CA VAL A 61 -6.65 -23.76 6.56
C VAL A 61 -6.95 -22.80 5.41
N GLU A 62 -7.71 -23.27 4.45
CA GLU A 62 -8.27 -22.47 3.35
C GLU A 62 -9.78 -22.31 3.55
N ARG A 63 -10.30 -21.10 3.30
CA ARG A 63 -11.68 -20.71 3.62
C ARG A 63 -12.75 -21.67 3.08
N LYS A 64 -12.49 -22.31 1.93
CA LYS A 64 -13.40 -23.25 1.27
C LYS A 64 -13.44 -24.64 1.90
N GLY A 65 -12.84 -24.86 3.07
CA GLY A 65 -12.98 -26.08 3.87
C GLY A 65 -11.73 -26.96 3.94
N LYS A 66 -10.67 -26.68 3.19
CA LYS A 66 -9.47 -27.52 3.20
C LYS A 66 -8.59 -27.23 4.41
N ILE A 67 -8.20 -28.30 5.11
CA ILE A 67 -7.18 -28.31 6.14
C ILE A 67 -5.94 -28.97 5.54
N LYS A 68 -4.81 -28.28 5.58
CA LYS A 68 -3.57 -28.71 4.93
C LYS A 68 -2.40 -28.68 5.90
N VAL A 69 -1.40 -29.51 5.62
CA VAL A 69 -0.11 -29.50 6.31
C VAL A 69 1.01 -29.36 5.30
N PHE A 70 1.86 -28.38 5.52
CA PHE A 70 3.10 -28.17 4.77
C PHE A 70 4.27 -28.73 5.56
N ASP A 71 5.13 -29.50 4.89
CA ASP A 71 6.40 -29.98 5.42
C ASP A 71 7.53 -29.14 4.81
N PRO A 72 8.22 -28.30 5.58
CA PRO A 72 9.29 -27.44 5.05
C PRO A 72 10.56 -28.19 4.68
N LYS A 73 10.76 -29.43 5.22
CA LYS A 73 11.93 -30.28 4.89
C LYS A 73 11.75 -30.96 3.55
N GLU A 74 10.58 -31.55 3.35
CA GLU A 74 10.22 -32.24 2.10
C GLU A 74 9.69 -31.30 1.02
N LYS A 75 9.38 -30.06 1.38
CA LYS A 75 8.73 -29.05 0.53
C LYS A 75 7.43 -29.55 -0.12
N THR A 76 6.64 -30.30 0.63
CA THR A 76 5.39 -30.89 0.19
C THR A 76 4.21 -30.40 1.01
N THR A 77 3.04 -30.31 0.38
CA THR A 77 1.78 -29.98 1.04
C THR A 77 0.81 -31.13 0.91
N LYS A 78 0.17 -31.52 2.03
CA LYS A 78 -0.83 -32.57 2.09
C LYS A 78 -2.16 -31.99 2.56
N ILE A 79 -3.25 -32.31 1.87
CA ILE A 79 -4.61 -32.10 2.37
C ILE A 79 -4.91 -33.21 3.37
N ILE A 80 -5.26 -32.83 4.61
CA ILE A 80 -5.55 -33.77 5.69
C ILE A 80 -7.04 -33.82 6.02
N ALA A 81 -7.82 -32.84 5.57
CA ALA A 81 -9.28 -32.85 5.60
C ALA A 81 -9.86 -31.88 4.55
N ASP A 82 -11.10 -32.12 4.17
CA ASP A 82 -11.93 -31.23 3.36
C ASP A 82 -13.32 -31.15 4.02
N LEU A 83 -13.54 -30.08 4.82
CA LEU A 83 -14.77 -29.91 5.57
C LEU A 83 -15.86 -29.34 4.66
N PRO A 84 -17.09 -29.85 4.72
CA PRO A 84 -18.22 -29.26 4.04
C PRO A 84 -18.63 -27.94 4.72
N VAL A 85 -18.25 -26.82 4.14
CA VAL A 85 -18.51 -25.48 4.68
C VAL A 85 -19.44 -24.68 3.78
N SER A 86 -20.16 -23.74 4.38
CA SER A 86 -20.90 -22.71 3.64
C SER A 86 -19.97 -21.51 3.40
N VAL A 87 -19.96 -20.99 2.17
CA VAL A 87 -19.11 -19.85 1.77
C VAL A 87 -19.92 -18.69 1.18
N GLY A 88 -21.23 -18.77 1.14
CA GLY A 88 -22.13 -17.85 0.45
C GLY A 88 -23.12 -17.14 1.37
N TYR A 89 -23.91 -16.23 0.76
CA TYR A 89 -25.04 -15.57 1.40
C TYR A 89 -26.35 -16.10 0.86
N TYR A 90 -27.40 -16.07 1.70
CA TYR A 90 -28.70 -16.67 1.42
C TYR A 90 -29.80 -15.62 1.65
N SER A 91 -30.93 -15.73 0.94
CA SER A 91 -32.13 -14.96 1.18
C SER A 91 -32.79 -15.37 2.50
N GLU A 92 -33.78 -14.59 2.97
CA GLU A 92 -34.62 -14.98 4.11
C GLU A 92 -35.41 -16.29 3.82
N GLN A 93 -35.59 -16.64 2.56
CA GLN A 93 -36.23 -17.86 2.11
C GLN A 93 -35.26 -19.05 1.96
N GLY A 94 -33.93 -18.80 2.15
CA GLY A 94 -32.91 -19.84 2.04
C GLY A 94 -32.32 -20.03 0.65
N ASP A 95 -32.68 -19.18 -0.32
CA ASP A 95 -32.08 -19.20 -1.65
C ASP A 95 -30.70 -18.57 -1.62
N GLU A 96 -29.73 -19.14 -2.30
CA GLU A 96 -28.41 -18.58 -2.42
C GLU A 96 -28.45 -17.25 -3.20
N ILE A 97 -28.05 -16.15 -2.53
CA ILE A 97 -27.96 -14.81 -3.14
C ILE A 97 -26.58 -14.59 -3.77
N SER A 98 -25.55 -15.17 -3.16
CA SER A 98 -24.17 -15.05 -3.60
C SER A 98 -23.39 -16.30 -3.23
N PRO A 99 -22.66 -16.89 -4.18
CA PRO A 99 -21.80 -18.04 -3.91
C PRO A 99 -20.54 -17.68 -3.12
N THR A 100 -20.32 -16.40 -2.81
CA THR A 100 -19.16 -15.93 -2.06
C THR A 100 -19.55 -14.96 -0.96
N GLY A 101 -18.96 -15.13 0.22
CA GLY A 101 -19.14 -14.30 1.41
C GLY A 101 -18.03 -14.52 2.40
N GLU A 102 -18.14 -13.97 3.61
CA GLU A 102 -17.15 -14.17 4.68
C GLU A 102 -17.23 -15.54 5.32
N ASP A 103 -18.33 -16.25 5.17
CA ASP A 103 -18.50 -17.62 5.68
C ASP A 103 -17.45 -18.59 5.13
N GLY A 104 -17.20 -19.65 5.87
CA GLY A 104 -16.24 -20.68 5.47
C GLY A 104 -15.54 -21.33 6.66
N LEU A 105 -14.32 -21.78 6.41
CA LEU A 105 -13.41 -22.28 7.42
C LEU A 105 -12.50 -21.13 7.88
N PHE A 106 -12.66 -20.69 9.14
CA PHE A 106 -11.98 -19.49 9.66
C PHE A 106 -10.65 -19.79 10.32
N GLY A 107 -10.53 -20.95 10.99
CA GLY A 107 -9.33 -21.28 11.70
C GLY A 107 -9.28 -22.73 12.17
N ALA A 108 -8.05 -23.19 12.39
CA ALA A 108 -7.76 -24.43 13.09
C ALA A 108 -6.48 -24.30 13.90
N ILE A 109 -6.48 -24.88 15.09
CA ILE A 109 -5.31 -24.94 15.96
C ILE A 109 -5.17 -26.33 16.60
N LEU A 110 -3.94 -26.63 17.00
CA LEU A 110 -3.59 -27.87 17.70
C LEU A 110 -3.95 -27.77 19.18
N ASP A 111 -4.35 -28.89 19.77
CA ASP A 111 -4.46 -28.99 21.23
C ASP A 111 -3.07 -28.80 21.88
N PRO A 112 -2.94 -28.12 23.02
CA PRO A 112 -1.65 -28.00 23.73
C PRO A 112 -0.99 -29.37 24.01
N ASN A 113 -1.77 -30.44 24.17
CA ASN A 113 -1.30 -31.80 24.35
C ASN A 113 -1.41 -32.64 23.05
N PHE A 114 -1.37 -32.01 21.88
CA PHE A 114 -1.55 -32.66 20.58
C PHE A 114 -0.67 -33.92 20.39
N VAL A 115 0.55 -33.92 20.89
CA VAL A 115 1.46 -35.06 20.80
C VAL A 115 0.84 -36.31 21.45
N ILE A 116 0.00 -36.13 22.49
CA ILE A 116 -0.63 -37.20 23.26
C ILE A 116 -2.02 -37.53 22.73
N ASN A 117 -2.88 -36.52 22.60
CA ASN A 117 -4.32 -36.70 22.34
C ASN A 117 -4.69 -36.59 20.86
N ARG A 118 -3.83 -35.99 20.04
CA ARG A 118 -4.04 -35.81 18.59
C ARG A 118 -5.31 -35.03 18.25
N TRP A 119 -5.71 -34.09 19.11
CA TRP A 119 -6.89 -33.26 18.87
C TRP A 119 -6.53 -31.95 18.17
N ILE A 120 -7.44 -31.55 17.26
CA ILE A 120 -7.46 -30.22 16.64
C ILE A 120 -8.81 -29.54 16.89
N TYR A 121 -8.80 -28.23 16.98
CA TYR A 121 -9.99 -27.40 17.15
C TYR A 121 -10.19 -26.57 15.90
N VAL A 122 -11.42 -26.56 15.39
CA VAL A 122 -11.74 -25.94 14.10
C VAL A 122 -12.92 -25.01 14.28
N PHE A 123 -12.81 -23.80 13.73
CA PHE A 123 -13.86 -22.81 13.71
C PHE A 123 -14.35 -22.61 12.26
N TYR A 124 -15.61 -22.93 11.99
CA TYR A 124 -16.14 -22.89 10.64
C TYR A 124 -17.67 -22.69 10.59
N SER A 125 -18.19 -22.33 9.41
CA SER A 125 -19.60 -22.26 9.09
C SER A 125 -20.02 -23.57 8.40
N PRO A 126 -20.83 -24.44 9.03
CA PRO A 126 -21.24 -25.72 8.43
C PRO A 126 -22.11 -25.52 7.18
N SER A 127 -22.00 -26.45 6.21
CA SER A 127 -22.87 -26.50 5.05
C SER A 127 -24.27 -26.99 5.48
N GLY A 128 -25.33 -26.65 4.71
CA GLY A 128 -26.65 -27.26 4.87
C GLY A 128 -27.72 -26.45 5.60
N GLY A 129 -27.55 -25.13 5.72
CA GLY A 129 -28.69 -24.24 5.99
C GLY A 129 -28.90 -23.83 7.45
N GLU A 130 -28.18 -24.36 8.41
CA GLU A 130 -28.17 -23.78 9.76
C GLU A 130 -27.33 -22.51 9.75
N HIS A 131 -27.97 -21.40 10.17
CA HIS A 131 -27.35 -20.09 10.23
C HIS A 131 -26.50 -19.98 11.50
N SER A 132 -25.34 -20.65 11.52
CA SER A 132 -24.42 -20.61 12.65
C SER A 132 -22.96 -20.77 12.23
N SER A 133 -22.08 -20.35 13.11
CA SER A 133 -20.67 -20.72 13.09
C SER A 133 -20.38 -21.59 14.31
N ILE A 134 -19.64 -22.68 14.14
CA ILE A 134 -19.39 -23.65 15.19
C ILE A 134 -17.90 -23.80 15.46
N ILE A 135 -17.60 -24.12 16.70
CA ILE A 135 -16.25 -24.55 17.14
C ILE A 135 -16.33 -26.00 17.49
N SER A 136 -15.62 -26.83 16.73
CA SER A 136 -15.62 -28.28 16.90
C SER A 136 -14.21 -28.80 17.20
N ARG A 137 -14.15 -29.90 17.95
CA ARG A 137 -12.94 -30.69 18.16
C ARG A 137 -12.99 -31.93 17.28
N PHE A 138 -11.87 -32.22 16.59
CA PHE A 138 -11.68 -33.43 15.78
C PHE A 138 -10.44 -34.19 16.24
N SER A 139 -10.39 -35.48 15.91
CA SER A 139 -9.25 -36.37 16.12
C SER A 139 -8.42 -36.47 14.85
N TRP A 140 -7.09 -36.29 14.97
CA TRP A 140 -6.16 -36.49 13.86
C TRP A 140 -5.60 -37.93 13.94
N ILE A 141 -6.05 -38.80 13.03
CA ILE A 141 -5.69 -40.23 13.00
C ILE A 141 -4.74 -40.51 11.82
N GLY A 142 -3.53 -40.99 12.12
CA GLY A 142 -2.52 -41.20 11.08
C GLY A 142 -2.18 -39.89 10.38
N ASP A 143 -2.50 -39.81 9.09
CA ASP A 143 -2.19 -38.69 8.20
C ASP A 143 -3.42 -37.85 7.83
N SER A 144 -4.55 -38.03 8.47
CA SER A 144 -5.79 -37.32 8.16
C SER A 144 -6.58 -36.99 9.42
N VAL A 145 -7.44 -36.00 9.32
CA VAL A 145 -8.45 -35.67 10.35
C VAL A 145 -9.65 -36.56 10.12
N ASP A 146 -10.08 -37.23 11.17
CA ASP A 146 -11.30 -38.04 11.16
C ASP A 146 -12.52 -37.13 11.35
N LEU A 147 -13.25 -36.89 10.27
CA LEU A 147 -14.44 -36.02 10.29
C LEU A 147 -15.59 -36.64 11.10
N ASP A 148 -15.67 -37.96 11.20
CA ASP A 148 -16.71 -38.65 11.99
C ASP A 148 -16.46 -38.53 13.51
N SER A 149 -15.27 -38.09 13.92
CA SER A 149 -14.89 -37.79 15.32
C SER A 149 -15.33 -36.40 15.81
N GLU A 150 -16.13 -35.68 15.06
CA GLU A 150 -16.56 -34.33 15.41
C GLU A 150 -17.28 -34.27 16.75
N ILE A 151 -16.82 -33.32 17.57
CA ILE A 151 -17.51 -32.90 18.80
C ILE A 151 -17.69 -31.38 18.74
N VAL A 152 -18.96 -30.97 18.60
CA VAL A 152 -19.30 -29.55 18.63
C VAL A 152 -19.24 -29.03 20.07
N LEU A 153 -18.39 -28.04 20.31
CA LEU A 153 -18.23 -27.40 21.62
C LEU A 153 -19.13 -26.19 21.79
N ILE A 154 -19.15 -25.32 20.80
CA ILE A 154 -19.94 -24.09 20.82
C ILE A 154 -20.62 -23.91 19.46
N ASP A 155 -21.89 -23.55 19.53
CA ASP A 155 -22.71 -23.13 18.38
C ASP A 155 -23.09 -21.65 18.54
N ILE A 156 -22.77 -20.82 17.54
CA ILE A 156 -22.98 -19.38 17.54
C ILE A 156 -23.95 -19.03 16.41
N PRO A 157 -25.22 -18.72 16.71
CA PRO A 157 -26.19 -18.33 15.70
C PRO A 157 -25.76 -17.07 14.95
N ASN A 158 -25.66 -17.13 13.62
CA ASN A 158 -25.31 -16.03 12.73
C ASN A 158 -26.37 -15.83 11.65
N GLN A 159 -26.65 -14.59 11.26
CA GLN A 159 -27.41 -14.34 10.06
C GLN A 159 -26.50 -14.47 8.82
N ARG A 160 -26.99 -15.01 7.73
CA ARG A 160 -26.30 -15.16 6.44
C ARG A 160 -26.99 -14.42 5.29
N ILE A 161 -27.87 -13.47 5.61
CA ILE A 161 -28.62 -12.68 4.62
C ILE A 161 -27.74 -11.59 4.05
N SER A 162 -26.78 -11.13 4.82
CA SER A 162 -25.83 -10.09 4.42
C SER A 162 -24.51 -10.29 5.14
N CYS A 163 -23.41 -9.76 4.56
CA CYS A 163 -22.10 -9.67 5.19
C CYS A 163 -22.26 -9.02 6.58
N CYS A 164 -21.47 -9.20 7.54
CA CYS A 164 -20.10 -9.71 7.67
C CYS A 164 -19.82 -9.91 9.15
N HIS A 165 -18.53 -9.88 9.51
CA HIS A 165 -17.96 -9.86 10.87
C HIS A 165 -18.25 -11.16 11.61
N LEU A 166 -17.47 -12.19 11.28
CA LEU A 166 -17.58 -13.49 11.91
C LEU A 166 -16.44 -13.78 12.90
N GLY A 167 -15.36 -12.99 12.87
CA GLY A 167 -14.16 -13.23 13.66
C GLY A 167 -13.37 -14.42 13.10
N GLY A 168 -12.92 -15.35 13.95
CA GLY A 168 -12.32 -16.61 13.51
C GLY A 168 -10.95 -16.90 14.12
N GLY A 169 -10.49 -16.12 15.08
CA GLY A 169 -9.26 -16.42 15.82
C GLY A 169 -9.45 -17.48 16.89
N LEU A 170 -8.56 -18.47 16.92
CA LEU A 170 -8.47 -19.49 17.96
C LEU A 170 -7.08 -19.41 18.62
N LEU A 171 -7.04 -19.58 19.94
CA LEU A 171 -5.80 -19.52 20.72
C LEU A 171 -5.93 -20.35 22.00
N PHE A 172 -4.91 -21.10 22.37
CA PHE A 172 -4.80 -21.73 23.70
C PHE A 172 -3.84 -20.98 24.61
N ASP A 173 -4.19 -20.89 25.89
CA ASP A 173 -3.21 -20.56 26.91
C ASP A 173 -2.49 -21.82 27.43
N ALA A 174 -1.41 -21.63 28.20
CA ALA A 174 -0.65 -22.72 28.77
C ALA A 174 -1.42 -23.58 29.81
N LYS A 175 -2.59 -23.12 30.25
CA LYS A 175 -3.49 -23.84 31.16
C LYS A 175 -4.51 -24.69 30.42
N GLY A 176 -4.53 -24.66 29.07
CA GLY A 176 -5.49 -25.37 28.23
C GLY A 176 -6.84 -24.68 28.12
N ASN A 177 -6.92 -23.38 28.39
CA ASN A 177 -8.11 -22.60 28.09
C ASN A 177 -8.09 -22.16 26.63
N LEU A 178 -9.19 -22.38 25.94
CA LEU A 178 -9.39 -21.97 24.54
C LEU A 178 -10.04 -20.59 24.48
N PHE A 179 -9.37 -19.66 23.85
CA PHE A 179 -9.90 -18.34 23.48
C PHE A 179 -10.41 -18.38 22.05
N ILE A 180 -11.57 -17.75 21.81
CA ILE A 180 -12.27 -17.74 20.52
C ILE A 180 -12.72 -16.31 20.23
N SER A 181 -12.25 -15.72 19.14
CA SER A 181 -12.75 -14.40 18.72
C SER A 181 -13.94 -14.52 17.78
N THR A 182 -15.02 -13.80 18.08
CA THR A 182 -16.26 -13.78 17.31
C THR A 182 -16.61 -12.36 16.89
N GLY A 183 -17.04 -12.18 15.66
CA GLY A 183 -17.52 -10.88 15.16
C GLY A 183 -18.98 -10.59 15.56
N ASP A 184 -19.41 -9.34 15.39
CA ASP A 184 -20.74 -8.88 15.79
C ASP A 184 -21.85 -9.32 14.84
N ASN A 185 -21.51 -9.87 13.67
CA ASN A 185 -22.43 -10.30 12.62
C ASN A 185 -23.45 -9.20 12.24
N THR A 186 -22.98 -7.95 12.18
CA THR A 186 -23.78 -6.77 11.88
C THR A 186 -23.24 -6.06 10.64
N PRO A 187 -23.94 -6.09 9.49
CA PRO A 187 -23.46 -5.43 8.27
C PRO A 187 -23.54 -3.91 8.39
N ASN A 188 -22.82 -3.22 7.51
CA ASN A 188 -22.96 -1.77 7.37
C ASN A 188 -24.38 -1.43 6.91
N ASP A 189 -24.99 -0.42 7.54
CA ASP A 189 -26.32 0.05 7.11
C ASP A 189 -26.16 0.86 5.80
N PRO A 190 -26.92 0.54 4.73
CA PRO A 190 -26.86 1.30 3.47
C PRO A 190 -27.30 2.78 3.60
N ARG A 191 -27.98 3.17 4.70
CA ARG A 191 -28.34 4.56 5.01
C ARG A 191 -27.25 5.33 5.74
N GLY A 192 -26.21 4.66 6.21
CA GLY A 192 -25.09 5.16 6.98
C GLY A 192 -24.50 4.06 7.85
N TYR A 193 -23.38 4.32 8.49
CA TYR A 193 -22.65 3.29 9.24
C TYR A 193 -23.01 3.21 10.74
N ASN A 194 -24.08 3.87 11.17
CA ASN A 194 -24.50 3.80 12.57
C ASN A 194 -24.96 2.37 12.93
N PRO A 195 -24.29 1.68 13.86
CA PRO A 195 -24.50 0.26 14.15
C PRO A 195 -25.62 -0.02 15.17
N ILE A 196 -26.53 0.89 15.41
CA ILE A 196 -27.49 0.84 16.53
C ILE A 196 -28.96 0.98 16.10
N ASP A 197 -29.30 0.52 14.88
CA ASP A 197 -30.68 0.59 14.39
C ASP A 197 -31.58 -0.49 15.02
N SER A 198 -32.20 -0.20 16.15
CA SER A 198 -33.11 -1.10 16.86
C SER A 198 -34.57 -1.06 16.35
N SER A 199 -34.83 -0.40 15.21
CA SER A 199 -36.17 -0.31 14.62
C SER A 199 -36.73 -1.69 14.25
N VAL A 200 -38.05 -1.82 14.22
CA VAL A 200 -38.72 -3.08 13.85
C VAL A 200 -38.30 -3.56 12.45
N GLY A 201 -37.89 -4.82 12.35
CA GLY A 201 -37.39 -5.44 11.11
C GLY A 201 -35.97 -5.06 10.73
N ARG A 202 -35.24 -4.32 11.58
CA ARG A 202 -33.90 -3.85 11.32
C ARG A 202 -32.84 -4.45 12.26
N SER A 203 -33.18 -5.44 13.04
CA SER A 203 -32.29 -6.03 14.08
C SER A 203 -30.92 -6.45 13.56
N ARG A 204 -30.79 -6.84 12.29
CA ARG A 204 -29.48 -7.18 11.69
C ARG A 204 -28.51 -6.00 11.60
N PHE A 205 -29.00 -4.75 11.63
CA PHE A 205 -28.19 -3.53 11.60
C PHE A 205 -27.98 -2.93 13.01
N ASP A 206 -28.29 -3.71 14.06
CA ASP A 206 -28.19 -3.30 15.45
C ASP A 206 -27.16 -4.17 16.19
N ALA A 207 -25.91 -3.71 16.27
CA ALA A 207 -24.86 -4.41 17.00
C ALA A 207 -25.06 -4.40 18.53
N GLN A 208 -26.05 -3.66 19.03
CA GLN A 208 -26.46 -3.72 20.44
C GLN A 208 -27.12 -5.06 20.77
N ARG A 209 -27.68 -5.78 19.75
CA ARG A 209 -28.22 -7.14 19.91
C ARG A 209 -27.16 -8.23 20.11
N SER A 210 -25.92 -7.97 19.63
CA SER A 210 -24.80 -8.90 19.63
C SER A 210 -23.66 -8.38 20.49
N SER A 211 -22.79 -7.54 19.96
CA SER A 211 -21.57 -7.05 20.64
C SER A 211 -21.87 -6.33 21.98
N GLY A 212 -22.85 -5.44 22.00
CA GLY A 212 -23.30 -4.76 23.20
C GLY A 212 -24.23 -5.57 24.12
N ASN A 213 -24.48 -6.86 23.82
CA ASN A 213 -25.40 -7.73 24.55
C ASN A 213 -24.62 -8.75 25.38
N THR A 214 -24.80 -8.73 26.68
CA THR A 214 -24.11 -9.64 27.61
C THR A 214 -24.62 -11.07 27.57
N ASN A 215 -25.77 -11.33 26.91
CA ASN A 215 -26.37 -12.66 26.73
C ASN A 215 -26.23 -13.21 25.30
N ASP A 216 -25.25 -12.69 24.54
CA ASP A 216 -24.96 -13.11 23.16
C ASP A 216 -23.45 -13.41 23.03
N LEU A 217 -23.09 -14.41 22.20
CA LEU A 217 -21.70 -14.83 22.01
C LEU A 217 -20.98 -14.12 20.86
N ARG A 218 -21.69 -13.29 20.08
CA ARG A 218 -21.15 -12.54 18.96
C ARG A 218 -20.53 -11.20 19.41
N GLY A 219 -19.47 -10.77 18.70
CA GLY A 219 -18.74 -9.55 19.07
C GLY A 219 -17.99 -9.69 20.40
N LYS A 220 -17.32 -10.83 20.58
CA LYS A 220 -16.68 -11.25 21.84
C LYS A 220 -15.30 -11.86 21.60
N ILE A 221 -14.51 -11.90 22.66
CA ILE A 221 -13.51 -12.95 22.84
C ILE A 221 -14.05 -13.86 23.96
N LEU A 222 -14.33 -15.10 23.63
CA LEU A 222 -14.81 -16.12 24.55
C LEU A 222 -13.63 -16.86 25.15
N ARG A 223 -13.80 -17.37 26.38
CA ARG A 223 -12.80 -18.24 27.03
C ARG A 223 -13.51 -19.43 27.69
N ILE A 224 -13.18 -20.63 27.23
CA ILE A 224 -13.67 -21.90 27.77
C ILE A 224 -12.49 -22.84 28.03
N ARG A 225 -12.73 -23.92 28.75
CA ARG A 225 -11.79 -25.06 28.84
C ARG A 225 -12.46 -26.29 28.25
N PRO A 226 -12.00 -26.77 27.09
CA PRO A 226 -12.45 -28.07 26.56
C PRO A 226 -12.08 -29.22 27.50
N GLU A 227 -13.03 -30.14 27.70
CA GLU A 227 -12.84 -31.31 28.55
C GLU A 227 -12.71 -32.60 27.70
N PRO A 228 -12.04 -33.64 28.21
CA PRO A 228 -11.84 -34.87 27.43
C PRO A 228 -13.14 -35.55 27.00
N ASP A 229 -14.19 -35.45 27.79
CA ASP A 229 -15.50 -36.08 27.51
C ASP A 229 -16.32 -35.36 26.41
N GLY A 230 -15.80 -34.27 25.85
CA GLY A 230 -16.45 -33.49 24.79
C GLY A 230 -17.29 -32.32 25.30
N SER A 231 -17.39 -32.14 26.61
CA SER A 231 -17.96 -30.92 27.21
C SER A 231 -16.92 -29.82 27.32
N TYR A 232 -17.32 -28.67 27.86
CA TYR A 232 -16.37 -27.65 28.30
C TYR A 232 -16.75 -27.11 29.68
N SER A 233 -15.79 -26.61 30.40
CA SER A 233 -15.97 -25.91 31.66
C SER A 233 -15.64 -24.41 31.49
N ILE A 234 -16.17 -23.57 32.39
CA ILE A 234 -15.89 -22.14 32.41
C ILE A 234 -14.73 -21.89 33.37
N PRO A 235 -13.58 -21.38 32.86
CA PRO A 235 -12.47 -20.97 33.71
C PRO A 235 -12.88 -19.82 34.66
N GLU A 236 -12.35 -19.86 35.88
CA GLU A 236 -12.54 -18.74 36.80
C GLU A 236 -11.95 -17.45 36.24
N GLY A 237 -12.63 -16.31 36.50
CA GLY A 237 -12.17 -14.99 36.11
C GLY A 237 -12.57 -14.58 34.68
N ASN A 238 -13.64 -15.15 34.08
CA ASN A 238 -14.34 -14.56 32.94
C ASN A 238 -15.14 -13.31 33.39
N LEU A 239 -15.62 -12.51 32.42
CA LEU A 239 -16.28 -11.24 32.70
C LEU A 239 -17.53 -11.41 33.56
N PHE A 240 -18.26 -12.50 33.35
CA PHE A 240 -19.49 -12.80 34.10
C PHE A 240 -19.36 -14.17 34.80
N PRO A 241 -19.54 -14.20 36.14
CA PRO A 241 -19.60 -15.47 36.88
C PRO A 241 -20.73 -16.37 36.39
N VAL A 242 -20.52 -17.68 36.45
CA VAL A 242 -21.55 -18.69 36.12
C VAL A 242 -22.82 -18.44 36.94
N GLY A 243 -23.98 -18.46 36.29
CA GLY A 243 -25.28 -18.22 36.92
C GLY A 243 -25.69 -16.75 37.06
N THR A 244 -24.90 -15.82 36.57
CA THR A 244 -25.29 -14.40 36.49
C THR A 244 -26.42 -14.23 35.47
N PHE A 245 -27.55 -13.67 35.91
CA PHE A 245 -28.75 -13.53 35.11
C PHE A 245 -28.53 -12.65 33.86
N ASN A 246 -29.08 -13.07 32.70
CA ASN A 246 -28.95 -12.39 31.42
C ASN A 246 -27.50 -12.16 30.97
N THR A 247 -26.60 -13.11 31.26
CA THR A 247 -25.19 -13.08 30.81
C THR A 247 -24.74 -14.46 30.32
N ARG A 248 -23.70 -14.46 29.51
CA ARG A 248 -23.00 -15.68 29.05
C ARG A 248 -21.66 -15.78 29.79
N PRO A 249 -21.46 -16.86 30.58
CA PRO A 249 -20.23 -17.02 31.36
C PRO A 249 -18.98 -17.31 30.51
N GLU A 250 -19.13 -17.64 29.23
CA GLU A 250 -18.05 -17.84 28.26
C GLU A 250 -17.32 -16.53 27.93
N ILE A 251 -17.95 -15.40 28.15
CA ILE A 251 -17.44 -14.08 27.73
C ILE A 251 -16.21 -13.69 28.56
N TYR A 252 -15.07 -13.54 27.89
CA TYR A 252 -13.87 -12.94 28.44
C TYR A 252 -13.83 -11.41 28.13
N THR A 253 -13.98 -11.03 26.84
CA THR A 253 -14.24 -9.64 26.45
C THR A 253 -15.55 -9.49 25.69
N MET A 254 -16.17 -8.31 25.80
CA MET A 254 -17.33 -7.89 25.00
C MET A 254 -17.06 -6.55 24.36
N GLY A 255 -17.97 -6.09 23.51
CA GLY A 255 -17.82 -4.79 22.88
C GLY A 255 -16.81 -4.80 21.72
N ASN A 256 -16.71 -5.91 20.98
CA ASN A 256 -15.88 -6.04 19.79
C ASN A 256 -16.75 -6.03 18.53
N ARG A 257 -16.23 -5.49 17.42
CA ARG A 257 -16.92 -5.52 16.12
C ARG A 257 -16.49 -6.74 15.30
N ASN A 258 -15.21 -6.82 14.99
CA ASN A 258 -14.62 -7.94 14.26
C ASN A 258 -13.18 -8.15 14.73
N PRO A 259 -12.96 -8.74 15.92
CA PRO A 259 -11.62 -8.98 16.45
C PRO A 259 -10.91 -10.01 15.56
N TRP A 260 -9.83 -9.55 14.90
CA TRP A 260 -9.13 -10.36 13.91
C TRP A 260 -7.73 -10.70 14.38
N ARG A 261 -7.51 -11.99 14.58
CA ARG A 261 -6.34 -12.63 15.18
C ARG A 261 -6.02 -12.16 16.59
N ILE A 262 -6.08 -13.09 17.48
CA ILE A 262 -5.80 -12.92 18.90
C ILE A 262 -4.44 -13.52 19.23
N SER A 263 -3.70 -12.90 20.12
CA SER A 263 -2.41 -13.36 20.61
C SER A 263 -2.36 -13.31 22.12
N LEU A 264 -1.58 -14.22 22.72
CA LEU A 264 -1.32 -14.26 24.16
C LEU A 264 0.14 -13.89 24.42
N ASP A 265 0.37 -12.97 25.34
CA ASP A 265 1.69 -12.79 25.92
C ASP A 265 1.98 -13.89 26.95
N SER A 266 2.94 -14.74 26.67
CA SER A 266 3.31 -15.89 27.52
C SER A 266 3.70 -15.48 28.93
N LYS A 267 4.25 -14.26 29.12
CA LYS A 267 4.72 -13.74 30.39
C LYS A 267 3.63 -13.14 31.27
N THR A 268 2.75 -12.33 30.67
CA THR A 268 1.72 -11.60 31.42
C THR A 268 0.36 -12.28 31.43
N GLY A 269 0.10 -13.15 30.44
CA GLY A 269 -1.20 -13.76 30.20
C GLY A 269 -2.21 -12.78 29.60
N TRP A 270 -1.80 -11.60 29.13
CA TRP A 270 -2.66 -10.63 28.49
C TRP A 270 -3.01 -11.06 27.07
N ILE A 271 -4.21 -10.72 26.63
CA ILE A 271 -4.71 -11.00 25.29
C ILE A 271 -4.65 -9.74 24.44
N PHE A 272 -4.12 -9.87 23.24
CA PHE A 272 -3.92 -8.82 22.25
C PHE A 272 -4.65 -9.17 20.96
N TRP A 273 -5.24 -8.17 20.26
CA TRP A 273 -5.87 -8.38 18.96
C TRP A 273 -5.93 -7.11 18.12
N GLY A 274 -6.11 -7.30 16.80
CA GLY A 274 -6.55 -6.26 15.88
C GLY A 274 -8.07 -6.24 15.81
N GLU A 275 -8.67 -5.07 15.65
CA GLU A 275 -10.10 -4.85 15.57
C GLU A 275 -10.44 -4.08 14.29
N VAL A 276 -11.19 -4.70 13.38
CA VAL A 276 -11.61 -4.02 12.15
C VAL A 276 -12.82 -3.15 12.42
N GLY A 277 -12.64 -1.84 12.30
CA GLY A 277 -13.64 -0.83 12.56
C GLY A 277 -14.68 -0.65 11.43
N PRO A 278 -15.68 0.23 11.62
CA PRO A 278 -16.65 0.57 10.57
C PRO A 278 -16.02 1.41 9.47
N SER A 279 -16.68 1.53 8.32
CA SER A 279 -16.25 2.44 7.25
C SER A 279 -16.76 3.86 7.50
N GLY A 280 -15.95 4.89 7.21
CA GLY A 280 -16.34 6.30 7.33
C GLY A 280 -15.15 7.23 7.55
N VAL A 281 -15.07 8.34 6.84
CA VAL A 281 -13.89 9.23 6.84
C VAL A 281 -14.10 10.54 7.60
N ILE A 282 -15.32 10.84 8.05
CA ILE A 282 -15.68 12.08 8.74
C ILE A 282 -16.45 11.80 10.03
N ASP A 283 -16.23 12.64 11.02
CA ASP A 283 -17.08 12.68 12.22
C ASP A 283 -18.44 13.26 11.85
N SER A 284 -19.52 12.58 12.23
CA SER A 284 -20.90 12.95 11.86
C SER A 284 -21.71 13.29 13.09
N VAL A 285 -22.08 14.57 13.24
CA VAL A 285 -22.92 15.02 14.34
C VAL A 285 -24.27 14.31 14.27
N GLY A 286 -24.67 13.72 15.39
CA GLY A 286 -25.92 12.97 15.50
C GLY A 286 -25.79 11.49 15.15
N TYR A 287 -24.64 11.04 14.60
CA TYR A 287 -24.37 9.64 14.30
C TYR A 287 -23.20 9.10 15.12
N GLY A 288 -21.97 9.58 14.89
CA GLY A 288 -20.82 9.08 15.62
C GLY A 288 -19.49 9.57 15.06
N PRO A 289 -18.37 9.03 15.57
CA PRO A 289 -17.03 9.32 15.10
C PRO A 289 -16.80 8.72 13.71
N ARG A 290 -15.77 9.23 13.00
CA ARG A 290 -15.23 8.56 11.81
C ARG A 290 -14.76 7.15 12.14
N SER A 291 -14.57 6.35 11.13
CA SER A 291 -14.00 5.02 11.27
C SER A 291 -12.63 5.05 11.95
N TYR A 292 -12.43 4.11 12.86
CA TYR A 292 -11.13 3.76 13.41
C TYR A 292 -11.03 2.23 13.46
N ASP A 293 -9.91 1.70 12.95
CA ASP A 293 -9.47 0.38 13.34
C ASP A 293 -8.67 0.48 14.63
N GLU A 294 -8.60 -0.61 15.38
CA GLU A 294 -8.02 -0.60 16.71
C GLU A 294 -7.06 -1.76 16.92
N PHE A 295 -6.09 -1.53 17.79
CA PHE A 295 -5.30 -2.59 18.40
C PHE A 295 -5.50 -2.53 19.90
N ASN A 296 -6.01 -3.62 20.43
CA ASN A 296 -6.53 -3.71 21.78
C ASN A 296 -5.70 -4.69 22.64
N VAL A 297 -5.68 -4.45 23.95
CA VAL A 297 -5.09 -5.34 24.95
C VAL A 297 -6.06 -5.55 26.13
N ALA A 298 -6.38 -6.81 26.41
CA ALA A 298 -7.11 -7.19 27.61
C ALA A 298 -6.14 -7.64 28.70
N LYS A 299 -5.87 -6.77 29.65
CA LYS A 299 -5.12 -7.08 30.87
C LYS A 299 -5.98 -7.87 31.86
N ASN A 300 -7.29 -7.65 31.80
CA ASN A 300 -8.35 -8.32 32.53
C ASN A 300 -9.58 -8.47 31.62
N PRO A 301 -10.56 -9.32 31.95
CA PRO A 301 -11.83 -9.36 31.27
C PRO A 301 -12.52 -8.00 31.30
N GLY A 302 -13.10 -7.56 30.15
CA GLY A 302 -13.66 -6.24 30.04
C GLY A 302 -14.59 -6.02 28.87
N ASN A 303 -15.12 -4.78 28.78
CA ASN A 303 -15.90 -4.27 27.67
C ASN A 303 -15.03 -3.33 26.85
N PHE A 304 -14.95 -3.49 25.50
CA PHE A 304 -14.11 -2.71 24.59
C PHE A 304 -14.92 -1.72 23.72
N GLY A 305 -16.15 -1.45 24.13
CA GLY A 305 -16.90 -0.26 23.74
C GLY A 305 -17.88 -0.41 22.60
N TRP A 306 -17.60 -1.21 21.56
CA TRP A 306 -18.50 -1.36 20.42
C TRP A 306 -19.87 -1.92 20.82
N PRO A 307 -20.98 -1.42 20.29
CA PRO A 307 -21.14 -0.39 19.25
C PRO A 307 -21.32 1.05 19.78
N HIS A 308 -21.15 1.30 21.06
CA HIS A 308 -21.44 2.61 21.66
C HIS A 308 -20.23 3.54 21.62
N PHE A 309 -19.00 2.99 21.59
CA PHE A 309 -17.75 3.72 21.64
C PHE A 309 -16.73 3.13 20.67
N LEU A 310 -15.78 3.96 20.24
CA LEU A 310 -14.73 3.61 19.29
C LEU A 310 -13.42 4.35 19.63
N GLY A 311 -12.25 3.71 19.42
CA GLY A 311 -10.94 4.31 19.70
C GLY A 311 -10.71 4.57 21.19
N ASP A 312 -10.42 5.80 21.56
CA ASP A 312 -10.26 6.25 22.95
C ASP A 312 -11.61 6.50 23.67
N ASN A 313 -12.59 5.65 23.42
CA ASN A 313 -13.98 5.78 23.88
C ASN A 313 -14.73 6.98 23.26
N LYS A 314 -14.47 7.31 21.99
CA LYS A 314 -15.27 8.28 21.23
C LYS A 314 -16.71 7.80 21.11
N PRO A 315 -17.72 8.55 21.64
CA PRO A 315 -19.07 8.06 21.73
C PRO A 315 -19.85 8.19 20.41
N TYR A 316 -20.67 7.20 20.12
CA TYR A 316 -21.76 7.32 19.17
C TYR A 316 -22.93 8.12 19.79
N TRP A 317 -23.88 8.49 18.93
CA TRP A 317 -25.13 9.13 19.32
C TRP A 317 -26.25 8.09 19.36
N ASP A 318 -27.12 8.18 20.38
CA ASP A 318 -28.35 7.38 20.46
C ASP A 318 -29.35 7.96 19.44
N TYR A 319 -29.25 7.46 18.18
CA TYR A 319 -30.06 7.94 17.07
C TYR A 319 -31.32 7.07 16.91
N ASP A 320 -32.51 7.68 16.99
CA ASP A 320 -33.76 7.01 16.70
C ASP A 320 -34.06 7.05 15.19
N TYR A 321 -33.84 5.92 14.52
CA TYR A 321 -34.11 5.76 13.10
C TYR A 321 -35.59 5.77 12.73
N SER A 322 -36.51 5.48 13.67
CA SER A 322 -37.94 5.47 13.42
C SER A 322 -38.54 6.86 13.30
N THR A 323 -37.96 7.79 14.06
CA THR A 323 -38.39 9.20 14.11
C THR A 323 -37.38 10.15 13.46
N ASN A 324 -36.19 9.64 13.02
CA ASN A 324 -35.04 10.43 12.56
C ASN A 324 -34.61 11.49 13.59
N THR A 325 -34.61 11.14 14.87
CA THR A 325 -34.31 12.06 15.95
C THR A 325 -32.91 11.78 16.54
N ILE A 326 -32.08 12.81 16.62
CA ILE A 326 -30.79 12.77 17.28
C ILE A 326 -31.00 12.77 18.80
N GLY A 327 -30.57 11.71 19.47
CA GLY A 327 -30.57 11.58 20.91
C GLY A 327 -29.32 12.19 21.56
N LYS A 328 -28.93 11.67 22.71
CA LYS A 328 -27.68 12.05 23.39
C LYS A 328 -26.56 11.15 22.97
N GLN A 329 -25.34 11.61 23.15
CA GLN A 329 -24.18 10.73 23.08
C GLN A 329 -24.23 9.70 24.21
N PHE A 330 -23.75 8.47 23.91
CA PHE A 330 -23.54 7.46 24.94
C PHE A 330 -22.49 7.95 25.96
N ASP A 331 -22.68 7.62 27.22
CA ASP A 331 -21.80 8.02 28.32
C ASP A 331 -20.87 6.86 28.68
N PRO A 332 -19.54 6.98 28.46
CA PRO A 332 -18.60 5.90 28.80
C PRO A 332 -18.47 5.65 30.31
N LEU A 333 -18.87 6.61 31.15
CA LEU A 333 -18.89 6.40 32.59
C LEU A 333 -20.10 5.60 33.06
N ASN A 334 -21.21 5.64 32.31
CA ASN A 334 -22.45 4.94 32.59
C ASN A 334 -23.03 4.34 31.31
N PRO A 335 -22.36 3.36 30.70
CA PRO A 335 -22.80 2.80 29.43
C PRO A 335 -24.09 1.99 29.60
N VAL A 336 -25.05 2.24 28.70
CA VAL A 336 -26.36 1.61 28.75
C VAL A 336 -26.77 1.10 27.40
N ASN A 337 -27.24 -0.15 27.33
CA ASN A 337 -27.85 -0.74 26.14
C ASN A 337 -29.38 -0.75 26.30
N ASN A 338 -30.06 0.21 25.67
CA ASN A 338 -31.53 0.34 25.68
C ASN A 338 -32.22 -0.29 24.47
N SER A 339 -31.45 -0.96 23.58
CA SER A 339 -32.04 -1.59 22.39
C SER A 339 -33.16 -2.56 22.76
N THR A 340 -34.22 -2.56 21.94
CA THR A 340 -35.32 -3.53 22.01
C THR A 340 -34.86 -4.95 21.67
N ASN A 341 -33.68 -5.08 21.03
CA ASN A 341 -33.07 -6.36 20.70
C ASN A 341 -32.09 -6.88 21.77
N ASN A 342 -31.87 -6.14 22.85
CA ASN A 342 -31.00 -6.53 23.95
C ASN A 342 -31.69 -7.54 24.87
N THR A 343 -31.15 -8.75 24.96
CA THR A 343 -31.60 -9.81 25.90
C THR A 343 -30.73 -9.87 27.15
N GLY A 344 -29.66 -9.10 27.20
CA GLY A 344 -28.71 -9.05 28.30
C GLY A 344 -29.07 -8.03 29.39
N ILE A 345 -28.07 -7.66 30.19
CA ILE A 345 -28.22 -6.62 31.20
C ILE A 345 -28.24 -5.25 30.53
N LYS A 346 -28.94 -4.30 31.12
CA LYS A 346 -29.07 -2.96 30.57
C LYS A 346 -27.87 -2.06 30.86
N ASN A 347 -27.36 -2.10 32.07
CA ASN A 347 -26.18 -1.33 32.49
C ASN A 347 -24.95 -2.16 32.19
N LEU A 348 -24.13 -1.70 31.24
CA LEU A 348 -22.95 -2.43 30.78
C LEU A 348 -21.72 -2.15 31.66
N PRO A 349 -20.74 -3.04 31.67
CA PRO A 349 -19.42 -2.71 32.20
C PRO A 349 -18.83 -1.48 31.48
N LYS A 350 -18.05 -0.66 32.21
CA LYS A 350 -17.37 0.50 31.60
C LYS A 350 -16.46 0.04 30.46
N PRO A 351 -16.40 0.82 29.37
CA PRO A 351 -15.54 0.46 28.24
C PRO A 351 -14.08 0.80 28.52
N GLU A 352 -13.19 -0.13 28.15
CA GLU A 352 -11.76 0.09 28.08
C GLU A 352 -11.43 0.77 26.75
N PRO A 353 -10.58 1.82 26.71
CA PRO A 353 -10.15 2.46 25.47
C PRO A 353 -9.21 1.54 24.69
N ALA A 354 -9.21 1.66 23.36
CA ALA A 354 -8.21 1.01 22.53
C ALA A 354 -6.80 1.49 22.89
N LEU A 355 -5.82 0.60 22.77
CA LEU A 355 -4.40 0.94 22.97
C LEU A 355 -3.87 1.81 21.83
N ILE A 356 -4.24 1.44 20.59
CA ILE A 356 -3.90 2.15 19.35
C ILE A 356 -5.18 2.22 18.50
N TRP A 357 -5.46 3.38 17.90
CA TRP A 357 -6.57 3.55 16.96
C TRP A 357 -6.16 4.43 15.79
N TYR A 358 -6.59 4.09 14.60
CA TYR A 358 -6.20 4.83 13.41
C TYR A 358 -7.28 4.83 12.34
N PRO A 359 -7.53 6.02 11.72
CA PRO A 359 -8.55 6.17 10.71
C PRO A 359 -8.05 5.78 9.32
N GLN A 360 -8.95 5.80 8.34
CA GLN A 360 -8.58 5.72 6.92
C GLN A 360 -7.80 6.97 6.45
N THR A 361 -8.06 8.12 7.04
CA THR A 361 -7.23 9.33 6.85
C THR A 361 -5.94 9.22 7.69
N LYS A 362 -4.99 10.15 7.49
CA LYS A 362 -3.80 10.20 8.33
C LYS A 362 -4.18 10.47 9.80
N SER A 363 -3.67 9.66 10.72
CA SER A 363 -3.86 9.86 12.16
C SER A 363 -2.96 11.00 12.67
N ASN A 364 -3.49 11.81 13.58
CA ASN A 364 -2.69 12.77 14.32
C ASN A 364 -1.94 12.11 15.50
N GLU A 365 -2.59 11.13 16.13
CA GLU A 365 -2.08 10.41 17.31
C GLU A 365 -1.04 9.36 16.88
N PHE A 366 -1.28 8.68 15.77
CA PHE A 366 -0.42 7.59 15.25
C PHE A 366 -0.06 7.82 13.77
N PRO A 367 0.70 8.89 13.45
CA PRO A 367 0.96 9.29 12.05
C PRO A 367 1.75 8.26 11.24
N ILE A 368 2.53 7.41 11.91
CA ILE A 368 3.32 6.34 11.27
C ILE A 368 2.43 5.24 10.64
N MET A 369 1.16 5.12 11.08
CA MET A 369 0.22 4.15 10.51
C MET A 369 -0.13 4.44 9.05
N GLY A 370 0.13 5.68 8.56
CA GLY A 370 -0.18 6.08 7.19
C GLY A 370 -1.65 6.45 6.98
N SER A 371 -2.12 6.38 5.73
CA SER A 371 -3.51 6.62 5.30
C SER A 371 -3.91 5.58 4.24
N GLY A 372 -5.17 5.54 3.87
CA GLY A 372 -5.78 4.57 2.98
C GLY A 372 -6.74 3.63 3.71
N SER A 373 -7.30 2.68 2.99
CA SER A 373 -8.09 1.60 3.61
C SER A 373 -7.31 0.95 4.74
N ASN A 374 -8.01 0.47 5.74
CA ASN A 374 -7.44 -0.16 6.92
C ASN A 374 -8.15 -1.48 7.24
N SER A 375 -7.41 -2.43 7.77
CA SER A 375 -7.91 -3.70 8.30
C SER A 375 -6.90 -4.25 9.29
N ALA A 376 -7.07 -3.89 10.56
CA ALA A 376 -6.15 -4.25 11.63
C ALA A 376 -6.09 -5.76 11.89
N VAL A 377 -4.90 -6.32 11.89
CA VAL A 377 -4.64 -7.74 12.17
C VAL A 377 -3.68 -7.85 13.36
N GLY A 378 -4.12 -8.47 14.43
CA GLY A 378 -3.28 -8.76 15.59
C GLY A 378 -2.17 -9.75 15.24
N GLY A 379 -1.05 -9.65 15.92
CA GLY A 379 0.10 -10.54 15.77
C GLY A 379 0.78 -10.81 17.12
N PRO A 380 1.90 -11.54 17.13
CA PRO A 380 2.50 -12.07 18.35
C PRO A 380 3.31 -11.03 19.14
N ILE A 381 3.43 -11.26 20.44
CA ILE A 381 4.41 -10.61 21.32
C ILE A 381 5.65 -11.50 21.34
N TYR A 382 6.82 -10.90 21.12
CA TYR A 382 8.07 -11.64 21.20
C TYR A 382 8.57 -11.73 22.64
N ARG A 383 8.81 -12.94 23.12
CA ARG A 383 9.45 -13.22 24.40
C ARG A 383 10.69 -14.09 24.19
N ASN A 384 11.85 -13.55 24.54
CA ASN A 384 13.12 -14.26 24.34
C ASN A 384 13.18 -15.61 25.09
N GLU A 385 12.54 -15.68 26.23
CA GLU A 385 12.51 -16.92 27.05
C GLU A 385 11.76 -18.07 26.36
N ASP A 386 10.81 -17.78 25.46
CA ASP A 386 10.12 -18.78 24.66
C ASP A 386 11.04 -19.41 23.58
N PHE A 387 12.18 -18.73 23.26
CA PHE A 387 13.09 -19.09 22.18
C PHE A 387 14.54 -19.31 22.62
N ASN A 388 14.81 -19.54 23.92
CA ASN A 388 16.18 -19.68 24.47
C ASN A 388 17.04 -20.74 23.79
N ASN A 389 16.43 -21.79 23.22
CA ASN A 389 17.13 -22.90 22.57
C ASN A 389 16.85 -22.94 21.05
N SER A 390 16.28 -21.89 20.51
CA SER A 390 15.93 -21.81 19.09
C SER A 390 17.14 -21.53 18.21
N LEU A 391 17.06 -21.91 16.94
CA LEU A 391 18.16 -21.72 15.98
C LEU A 391 18.39 -20.25 15.63
N ARG A 392 17.33 -19.46 15.53
CA ARG A 392 17.35 -18.07 15.04
C ARG A 392 16.50 -17.14 15.92
N PRO A 393 16.74 -17.09 17.25
CA PRO A 393 15.98 -16.22 18.12
C PRO A 393 16.19 -14.76 17.70
N TYR A 394 15.12 -13.99 17.74
CA TYR A 394 15.23 -12.56 17.48
C TYR A 394 16.03 -11.87 18.60
N PRO A 395 16.70 -10.74 18.31
CA PRO A 395 17.49 -10.00 19.29
C PRO A 395 16.67 -9.53 20.49
N LEU A 396 17.32 -9.41 21.65
CA LEU A 396 16.73 -8.86 22.87
C LEU A 396 16.11 -7.45 22.70
N TYR A 397 16.42 -6.77 21.61
CA TYR A 397 15.75 -5.54 21.21
C TYR A 397 14.24 -5.70 21.10
N TYR A 398 13.77 -6.87 20.67
CA TYR A 398 12.36 -7.18 20.49
C TYR A 398 11.67 -7.77 21.71
N GLU A 399 12.40 -7.99 22.82
CA GLU A 399 11.81 -8.52 24.07
C GLU A 399 10.63 -7.68 24.55
N GLY A 400 9.47 -8.32 24.67
CA GLY A 400 8.22 -7.73 25.12
C GLY A 400 7.53 -6.81 24.10
N LYS A 401 8.04 -6.75 22.86
CA LYS A 401 7.41 -5.94 21.82
C LYS A 401 6.32 -6.73 21.10
N TRP A 402 5.25 -6.04 20.75
CA TRP A 402 4.11 -6.56 20.03
C TRP A 402 4.22 -6.28 18.53
N PHE A 403 4.17 -7.32 17.70
CA PHE A 403 4.17 -7.23 16.25
C PHE A 403 2.72 -7.14 15.78
N ILE A 404 2.38 -6.11 15.02
CA ILE A 404 1.04 -5.89 14.44
C ILE A 404 1.15 -5.67 12.95
N THR A 405 0.04 -5.93 12.23
CA THR A 405 -0.01 -5.70 10.79
C THR A 405 -1.38 -5.20 10.34
N ASP A 406 -1.46 -4.75 9.11
CA ASP A 406 -2.69 -4.31 8.46
C ASP A 406 -2.83 -5.03 7.11
N TRP A 407 -3.98 -5.69 6.90
CA TRP A 407 -4.24 -6.50 5.70
C TRP A 407 -4.19 -5.67 4.41
N THR A 408 -4.71 -4.42 4.44
CA THR A 408 -4.76 -3.56 3.26
C THR A 408 -3.47 -2.77 3.04
N ARG A 409 -2.83 -2.31 4.12
CA ARG A 409 -1.61 -1.48 4.06
C ARG A 409 -0.34 -2.29 3.92
N GLY A 410 -0.35 -3.58 4.27
CA GLY A 410 0.74 -4.53 4.04
C GLY A 410 2.06 -4.21 4.76
N TRP A 411 2.01 -3.50 5.89
CA TRP A 411 3.18 -3.22 6.74
C TRP A 411 3.18 -4.09 8.01
N ILE A 412 4.34 -4.23 8.63
CA ILE A 412 4.46 -4.73 10.01
C ILE A 412 4.94 -3.57 10.88
N MET A 413 4.25 -3.31 11.98
CA MET A 413 4.69 -2.40 13.03
C MET A 413 5.10 -3.19 14.28
N VAL A 414 6.08 -2.66 15.00
CA VAL A 414 6.55 -3.17 16.27
C VAL A 414 6.25 -2.16 17.36
N VAL A 415 5.39 -2.56 18.29
CA VAL A 415 4.89 -1.72 19.37
C VAL A 415 5.66 -2.01 20.64
N SER A 416 6.22 -0.98 21.26
CA SER A 416 6.83 -1.03 22.57
C SER A 416 5.80 -0.66 23.63
N LEU A 417 5.73 -1.46 24.68
CA LEU A 417 4.79 -1.32 25.78
C LEU A 417 5.55 -1.06 27.08
N SER A 418 4.96 -0.26 27.98
CA SER A 418 5.44 -0.14 29.35
C SER A 418 5.22 -1.45 30.13
N GLU A 419 5.80 -1.55 31.31
CA GLU A 419 5.58 -2.69 32.22
C GLU A 419 4.10 -2.86 32.59
N ASN A 420 3.32 -1.78 32.55
CA ASN A 420 1.89 -1.79 32.79
C ASN A 420 1.08 -2.12 31.53
N GLY A 421 1.72 -2.31 30.36
CA GLY A 421 1.07 -2.58 29.07
C GLY A 421 0.45 -1.35 28.41
N ASP A 422 0.92 -0.15 28.74
CA ASP A 422 0.52 1.07 28.07
C ASP A 422 1.42 1.34 26.87
N PHE A 423 0.89 2.02 25.85
CA PHE A 423 1.65 2.36 24.66
C PHE A 423 2.81 3.31 24.97
N GLU A 424 4.03 2.97 24.54
CA GLU A 424 5.20 3.84 24.67
C GLU A 424 5.66 4.38 23.31
N SER A 425 5.82 3.50 22.33
CA SER A 425 6.27 3.86 20.99
C SER A 425 5.94 2.78 19.98
N MET A 426 6.04 3.13 18.71
CA MET A 426 5.85 2.21 17.58
C MET A 426 6.81 2.56 16.45
N GLU A 427 7.34 1.52 15.80
CA GLU A 427 8.21 1.65 14.64
C GLU A 427 7.84 0.64 13.56
N GLN A 428 8.14 0.96 12.30
CA GLN A 428 7.97 0.00 11.22
C GLN A 428 9.08 -1.04 11.25
N PHE A 429 8.70 -2.31 11.15
CA PHE A 429 9.60 -3.44 10.99
C PHE A 429 9.83 -3.67 9.50
N LEU A 430 11.10 -3.63 9.07
CA LEU A 430 11.51 -3.79 7.68
C LEU A 430 10.70 -2.87 6.72
N PRO A 431 10.93 -1.55 6.71
CA PRO A 431 10.12 -0.59 5.96
C PRO A 431 10.00 -0.87 4.46
N GLU A 432 11.02 -1.50 3.86
CA GLU A 432 11.04 -1.88 2.44
C GLU A 432 10.19 -3.13 2.13
N LEU A 433 9.81 -3.88 3.18
CA LEU A 433 8.98 -5.07 3.03
C LEU A 433 7.52 -4.69 2.80
N LYS A 434 6.97 -5.12 1.68
CA LYS A 434 5.55 -5.03 1.37
C LYS A 434 4.92 -6.41 1.39
N LEU A 435 3.87 -6.58 2.17
CA LEU A 435 3.11 -7.81 2.29
C LEU A 435 1.82 -7.74 1.44
N ASN A 436 1.39 -8.88 0.94
CA ASN A 436 0.19 -9.02 0.13
C ASN A 436 -0.99 -9.52 0.97
N GLY A 437 -1.62 -8.63 1.75
CA GLY A 437 -2.74 -8.99 2.60
C GLY A 437 -2.37 -9.94 3.74
N PRO A 438 -1.47 -9.54 4.67
CA PRO A 438 -1.11 -10.37 5.82
C PRO A 438 -2.34 -10.62 6.70
N ILE A 439 -2.66 -11.89 6.96
CA ILE A 439 -3.87 -12.28 7.65
C ILE A 439 -3.63 -13.01 8.98
N ASP A 440 -2.43 -13.55 9.17
CA ASP A 440 -2.01 -14.19 10.44
C ASP A 440 -0.49 -14.15 10.58
N MET A 441 0.02 -14.00 11.80
CA MET A 441 1.44 -14.00 12.13
C MET A 441 1.70 -14.76 13.45
N LYS A 442 2.74 -15.60 13.47
CA LYS A 442 3.20 -16.32 14.68
C LYS A 442 4.70 -16.52 14.66
N PHE A 443 5.32 -16.53 15.83
CA PHE A 443 6.69 -17.03 15.94
C PHE A 443 6.70 -18.55 15.96
N GLY A 444 7.53 -19.14 15.11
CA GLY A 444 7.76 -20.59 15.07
C GLY A 444 8.81 -21.07 16.09
N PRO A 445 8.96 -22.38 16.27
CA PRO A 445 9.86 -22.95 17.29
C PRO A 445 11.34 -22.61 17.07
N ASN A 446 11.74 -22.26 15.84
CA ASN A 446 13.09 -21.81 15.53
C ASN A 446 13.33 -20.30 15.79
N GLY A 447 12.32 -19.55 16.26
CA GLY A 447 12.40 -18.13 16.54
C GLY A 447 12.05 -17.24 15.34
N ASP A 448 11.76 -17.81 14.17
CA ASP A 448 11.38 -17.08 12.97
C ASP A 448 9.94 -16.57 13.04
N LEU A 449 9.68 -15.38 12.48
CA LEU A 449 8.33 -14.85 12.36
C LEU A 449 7.67 -15.40 11.07
N TYR A 450 6.69 -16.28 11.23
CA TYR A 450 5.87 -16.78 10.13
C TYR A 450 4.73 -15.81 9.83
N ILE A 451 4.40 -15.69 8.54
CA ILE A 451 3.37 -14.79 8.03
C ILE A 451 2.53 -15.54 7.00
N LEU A 452 1.23 -15.51 7.16
CA LEU A 452 0.27 -15.98 6.18
C LEU A 452 -0.31 -14.78 5.43
N GLU A 453 -0.12 -14.74 4.12
CA GLU A 453 -0.59 -13.69 3.24
C GLU A 453 -1.76 -14.20 2.41
N TYR A 454 -2.91 -13.52 2.49
CA TYR A 454 -4.14 -13.88 1.77
C TYR A 454 -4.11 -13.46 0.30
N GLY A 455 -3.28 -12.48 -0.04
CA GLY A 455 -3.31 -11.77 -1.32
C GLY A 455 -4.26 -10.56 -1.27
N ARG A 456 -4.27 -9.80 -2.37
CA ARG A 456 -4.97 -8.50 -2.43
C ARG A 456 -6.44 -8.56 -2.83
N GLY A 457 -7.00 -9.72 -3.04
CA GLY A 457 -8.40 -9.88 -3.47
C GLY A 457 -9.19 -10.80 -2.56
N PRO A 458 -10.24 -10.32 -1.86
CA PRO A 458 -11.07 -11.18 -1.03
C PRO A 458 -11.90 -12.14 -1.89
N TYR A 459 -12.18 -13.30 -1.31
CA TYR A 459 -13.07 -14.34 -1.85
C TYR A 459 -12.71 -14.89 -3.24
N LYS A 460 -11.41 -14.96 -3.54
CA LYS A 460 -10.89 -15.55 -4.79
C LYS A 460 -9.49 -16.14 -4.58
N LEU A 461 -9.09 -17.01 -5.51
CA LEU A 461 -7.69 -17.44 -5.62
C LEU A 461 -6.80 -16.25 -5.98
N ASN A 462 -5.84 -15.95 -5.12
CA ASN A 462 -4.84 -14.91 -5.33
C ASN A 462 -3.48 -15.55 -5.64
N PRO A 463 -2.85 -15.28 -6.79
CA PRO A 463 -1.52 -15.81 -7.09
C PRO A 463 -0.45 -15.41 -6.07
N GLU A 464 -0.60 -14.24 -5.46
CA GLU A 464 0.31 -13.71 -4.44
C GLU A 464 0.03 -14.21 -3.01
N ALA A 465 -1.01 -15.04 -2.80
CA ALA A 465 -1.27 -15.63 -1.50
C ALA A 465 -0.17 -16.62 -1.12
N SER A 466 0.41 -16.45 0.04
CA SER A 466 1.63 -17.17 0.41
C SER A 466 1.75 -17.47 1.91
N LEU A 467 2.55 -18.47 2.24
CA LEU A 467 3.11 -18.69 3.57
C LEU A 467 4.59 -18.36 3.50
N SER A 468 5.05 -17.45 4.33
CA SER A 468 6.45 -17.04 4.41
C SER A 468 6.94 -17.00 5.85
N ARG A 469 8.25 -16.91 6.04
CA ARG A 469 8.85 -16.63 7.34
C ARG A 469 9.94 -15.57 7.20
N ILE A 470 10.15 -14.80 8.25
CA ILE A 470 11.24 -13.85 8.36
C ILE A 470 12.26 -14.42 9.34
N GLU A 471 13.44 -14.72 8.82
CA GLU A 471 14.57 -15.27 9.55
C GLU A 471 15.51 -14.17 10.01
N PHE A 472 16.00 -14.27 11.23
CA PHE A 472 17.06 -13.40 11.74
C PHE A 472 18.43 -14.06 11.60
N ASN A 473 19.36 -13.38 10.93
CA ASN A 473 20.75 -13.81 10.81
C ASN A 473 21.64 -13.05 11.83
N SER A 474 22.02 -13.70 12.92
CA SER A 474 22.98 -13.16 13.90
C SER A 474 24.43 -13.29 13.45
N GLY A 475 24.69 -14.08 12.42
CA GLY A 475 26.01 -14.41 11.91
C GLY A 475 26.43 -13.59 10.69
N ASN A 476 27.17 -14.23 9.81
CA ASN A 476 27.62 -13.68 8.55
C ASN A 476 26.44 -13.38 7.59
N ARG A 477 26.41 -12.20 6.98
CA ARG A 477 25.38 -11.80 6.02
C ARG A 477 25.80 -12.18 4.59
N SER A 478 24.83 -12.49 3.76
CA SER A 478 25.11 -12.68 2.33
C SER A 478 25.41 -11.35 1.65
N PRO A 479 26.27 -11.34 0.63
CA PRO A 479 26.52 -10.15 -0.18
C PRO A 479 25.25 -9.61 -0.85
N ILE A 480 25.19 -8.29 -1.03
CA ILE A 480 24.17 -7.64 -1.86
C ILE A 480 24.73 -7.54 -3.27
N VAL A 481 24.15 -8.31 -4.20
CA VAL A 481 24.63 -8.38 -5.58
C VAL A 481 24.02 -7.28 -6.44
N SER A 482 24.88 -6.50 -7.07
CA SER A 482 24.54 -5.59 -8.16
C SER A 482 25.08 -6.17 -9.47
N ILE A 483 24.27 -6.11 -10.52
CA ILE A 483 24.65 -6.52 -11.89
C ILE A 483 24.15 -5.48 -12.87
N SER A 484 25.01 -5.06 -13.76
CA SER A 484 24.66 -4.13 -14.83
C SER A 484 25.42 -4.47 -16.13
N THR A 485 24.90 -3.96 -17.23
CA THR A 485 25.49 -4.08 -18.56
C THR A 485 25.27 -2.80 -19.35
N ASP A 486 26.13 -2.50 -20.30
CA ASP A 486 26.02 -1.36 -21.19
C ASP A 486 24.90 -1.54 -22.24
N LYS A 487 24.56 -2.79 -22.58
CA LYS A 487 23.56 -3.13 -23.61
C LYS A 487 22.84 -4.42 -23.22
N THR A 488 21.56 -4.54 -23.60
CA THR A 488 20.75 -5.73 -23.35
C THR A 488 20.30 -6.47 -24.63
N ALA A 489 20.52 -5.86 -25.80
CA ALA A 489 20.21 -6.49 -27.08
C ALA A 489 21.17 -6.00 -28.16
N GLY A 490 21.39 -6.83 -29.23
CA GLY A 490 22.20 -6.45 -30.37
C GLY A 490 22.41 -7.57 -31.37
N ALA A 491 22.84 -7.20 -32.59
CA ALA A 491 23.15 -8.14 -33.64
C ALA A 491 24.33 -9.07 -33.28
N ALA A 492 24.34 -10.29 -33.77
CA ALA A 492 25.46 -11.21 -33.58
C ALA A 492 26.62 -10.90 -34.58
N PRO A 493 27.89 -10.93 -34.17
CA PRO A 493 28.42 -11.18 -32.82
C PRO A 493 28.25 -9.98 -31.90
N PHE A 494 27.68 -10.17 -30.71
CA PHE A 494 27.35 -9.10 -29.77
C PHE A 494 28.38 -9.01 -28.63
N THR A 495 29.05 -7.87 -28.54
CA THR A 495 30.00 -7.60 -27.46
C THR A 495 29.36 -6.70 -26.39
N VAL A 496 29.41 -7.15 -25.13
CA VAL A 496 28.81 -6.51 -24.01
C VAL A 496 29.76 -6.44 -22.81
N ASN A 497 29.70 -5.33 -22.07
CA ASN A 497 30.44 -5.13 -20.85
C ASN A 497 29.50 -5.47 -19.64
N LEU A 498 29.95 -6.43 -18.85
CA LEU A 498 29.29 -6.85 -17.62
C LEU A 498 29.98 -6.19 -16.42
N SER A 499 29.22 -5.65 -15.51
CA SER A 499 29.74 -5.01 -14.30
C SER A 499 29.03 -5.51 -13.05
N SER A 500 29.80 -5.76 -12.00
CA SER A 500 29.34 -6.02 -10.64
C SER A 500 29.44 -4.78 -9.73
N GLU A 501 29.66 -3.62 -10.30
CA GLU A 501 29.80 -2.37 -9.54
C GLU A 501 28.55 -2.12 -8.69
N GLY A 502 28.76 -1.72 -7.42
CA GLY A 502 27.68 -1.60 -6.43
C GLY A 502 27.39 -2.89 -5.66
N THR A 503 28.08 -4.01 -5.98
CA THR A 503 28.04 -5.21 -5.13
C THR A 503 28.82 -4.93 -3.85
N ILE A 504 28.18 -5.17 -2.70
CA ILE A 504 28.78 -4.93 -1.38
C ILE A 504 28.54 -6.11 -0.44
N ASP A 505 29.45 -6.27 0.50
CA ASP A 505 29.26 -7.10 1.67
C ASP A 505 29.07 -6.19 2.90
N LEU A 506 27.98 -6.43 3.66
CA LEU A 506 27.63 -5.58 4.81
C LEU A 506 28.50 -5.86 6.05
N ASP A 507 29.20 -7.00 6.07
CA ASP A 507 30.16 -7.36 7.11
C ASP A 507 31.62 -7.03 6.68
N ASN A 508 31.79 -6.43 5.46
CA ASN A 508 33.04 -6.08 4.83
C ASN A 508 33.95 -7.29 4.56
N ASP A 509 33.37 -8.44 4.33
CA ASP A 509 34.14 -9.63 3.97
C ASP A 509 34.60 -9.56 2.51
N PRO A 510 35.77 -10.13 2.17
CA PRO A 510 36.24 -10.23 0.79
C PRO A 510 35.25 -11.03 -0.08
N LEU A 511 34.96 -10.50 -1.28
CA LEU A 511 34.02 -11.08 -2.22
C LEU A 511 34.72 -11.88 -3.32
N ASN A 512 34.09 -13.00 -3.69
CA ASN A 512 34.42 -13.82 -4.85
C ASN A 512 33.25 -13.82 -5.83
N PHE A 513 33.54 -13.61 -7.11
CA PHE A 513 32.55 -13.50 -8.18
C PHE A 513 32.54 -14.74 -9.03
N GLU A 514 31.39 -15.22 -9.43
CA GLU A 514 31.18 -16.31 -10.37
C GLU A 514 30.09 -15.94 -11.35
N TRP A 515 30.48 -15.67 -12.59
CA TRP A 515 29.57 -15.44 -13.69
C TRP A 515 29.24 -16.74 -14.39
N THR A 516 28.00 -16.95 -14.70
CA THR A 516 27.52 -18.06 -15.52
C THR A 516 26.63 -17.53 -16.62
N ILE A 517 26.99 -17.86 -17.85
CA ILE A 517 26.21 -17.51 -19.04
C ILE A 517 25.53 -18.78 -19.54
N LYS A 518 24.24 -18.72 -19.79
CA LYS A 518 23.43 -19.76 -20.38
C LYS A 518 22.81 -19.27 -21.69
N LEU A 519 22.76 -20.11 -22.69
CA LEU A 519 21.96 -19.97 -23.90
C LEU A 519 20.92 -21.09 -23.87
N ASP A 520 19.64 -20.78 -23.96
CA ASP A 520 18.53 -21.75 -23.91
C ASP A 520 18.69 -22.80 -22.80
N ASP A 521 18.94 -22.30 -21.55
CA ASP A 521 19.19 -23.08 -20.33
C ASP A 521 20.46 -23.93 -20.30
N GLN A 522 21.23 -24.00 -21.40
CA GLN A 522 22.51 -24.69 -21.43
C GLN A 522 23.66 -23.77 -21.00
N LYS A 523 24.54 -24.26 -20.12
CA LYS A 523 25.71 -23.49 -19.70
C LYS A 523 26.65 -23.27 -20.89
N PHE A 524 26.85 -21.98 -21.25
CA PHE A 524 27.70 -21.59 -22.37
C PHE A 524 29.12 -21.22 -21.92
N GLN A 525 29.25 -20.40 -20.87
CA GLN A 525 30.53 -19.89 -20.37
C GLN A 525 30.46 -19.57 -18.88
N ALA A 526 31.63 -19.56 -18.20
CA ALA A 526 31.78 -19.06 -16.84
C ALA A 526 33.12 -18.36 -16.65
N PHE A 527 33.20 -17.38 -15.75
CA PHE A 527 34.40 -16.64 -15.38
C PHE A 527 34.24 -16.02 -13.98
N SER A 528 35.35 -15.48 -13.42
CA SER A 528 35.39 -15.05 -12.01
C SER A 528 35.83 -13.59 -11.78
N ASP A 529 36.06 -12.83 -12.83
CA ASP A 529 36.43 -11.43 -12.71
C ASP A 529 35.23 -10.60 -12.25
N ALA A 530 35.40 -9.54 -11.42
CA ALA A 530 34.33 -8.68 -10.97
C ALA A 530 33.61 -7.98 -12.14
N ASN A 531 34.36 -7.57 -13.16
CA ASN A 531 33.84 -6.99 -14.40
C ASN A 531 34.48 -7.71 -15.58
N SER A 532 33.75 -7.87 -16.68
CA SER A 532 34.21 -8.58 -17.84
C SER A 532 33.57 -8.07 -19.12
N GLN A 533 34.34 -8.09 -20.22
CA GLN A 533 33.80 -7.93 -21.56
C GLN A 533 33.69 -9.29 -22.22
N ILE A 534 32.51 -9.59 -22.75
CA ILE A 534 32.23 -10.86 -23.43
C ILE A 534 31.69 -10.60 -24.83
N THR A 535 31.93 -11.56 -25.72
CA THR A 535 31.38 -11.56 -27.09
C THR A 535 30.50 -12.80 -27.27
N LEU A 536 29.20 -12.59 -27.43
CA LEU A 536 28.20 -13.61 -27.71
C LEU A 536 28.05 -13.76 -29.23
N LYS A 537 28.27 -14.94 -29.74
CA LYS A 537 28.36 -15.16 -31.20
C LYS A 537 27.10 -15.74 -31.79
N GLU A 538 26.40 -16.57 -31.03
CA GLU A 538 25.19 -17.24 -31.50
C GLU A 538 23.98 -16.39 -31.20
N PRO A 539 23.04 -16.25 -32.15
CA PRO A 539 21.77 -15.62 -31.86
C PRO A 539 20.97 -16.41 -30.81
N GLY A 540 20.21 -15.69 -29.95
CA GLY A 540 19.36 -16.31 -28.95
C GLY A 540 19.22 -15.47 -27.68
N LYS A 541 18.48 -16.02 -26.73
CA LYS A 541 18.24 -15.41 -25.40
C LYS A 541 19.26 -15.94 -24.39
N TYR A 542 20.14 -15.08 -23.95
CA TYR A 542 21.16 -15.41 -22.96
C TYR A 542 20.69 -15.00 -21.56
N LEU A 543 20.77 -15.91 -20.61
CA LEU A 543 20.64 -15.63 -19.19
C LEU A 543 22.04 -15.55 -18.56
N ILE A 544 22.39 -14.36 -18.08
CA ILE A 544 23.67 -14.12 -17.40
C ILE A 544 23.39 -14.03 -15.92
N ASN A 545 23.97 -14.95 -15.15
CA ASN A 545 23.86 -14.99 -13.70
C ASN A 545 25.20 -14.62 -13.07
N LEU A 546 25.17 -13.68 -12.12
CA LEU A 546 26.27 -13.39 -11.23
C LEU A 546 25.99 -13.97 -9.86
N LYS A 547 26.79 -14.94 -9.42
CA LYS A 547 26.84 -15.42 -8.05
C LYS A 547 28.02 -14.78 -7.35
N VAL A 548 27.78 -14.18 -6.19
CA VAL A 548 28.83 -13.59 -5.35
C VAL A 548 28.85 -14.32 -4.02
N SER A 549 30.04 -14.72 -3.59
CA SER A 549 30.25 -15.39 -2.31
C SER A 549 31.26 -14.60 -1.48
N ASP A 550 31.03 -14.49 -0.18
CA ASP A 550 32.00 -13.92 0.74
C ASP A 550 33.04 -14.96 1.18
N SER A 551 34.03 -14.52 1.93
CA SER A 551 35.12 -15.37 2.43
C SER A 551 34.70 -16.34 3.54
N LYS A 552 33.49 -16.18 4.11
CA LYS A 552 32.91 -17.03 5.15
C LYS A 552 31.87 -18.01 4.63
N GLY A 553 31.58 -17.97 3.31
CA GLY A 553 30.75 -18.95 2.61
C GLY A 553 29.30 -18.55 2.36
N ALA A 554 28.85 -17.40 2.84
CA ALA A 554 27.53 -16.90 2.45
C ALA A 554 27.57 -16.39 1.00
N ASN A 555 26.45 -16.50 0.28
CA ASN A 555 26.40 -16.12 -1.12
C ASN A 555 25.03 -15.63 -1.53
N ALA A 556 25.00 -14.82 -2.59
CA ALA A 556 23.78 -14.37 -3.25
C ALA A 556 24.00 -14.36 -4.76
N SER A 557 22.91 -14.32 -5.54
CA SER A 557 23.00 -14.25 -7.00
C SER A 557 21.93 -13.35 -7.59
N LYS A 558 22.25 -12.77 -8.76
CA LYS A 558 21.35 -11.96 -9.56
C LYS A 558 21.55 -12.26 -11.02
N SER A 559 20.48 -12.16 -11.81
CA SER A 559 20.53 -12.47 -13.25
C SER A 559 20.07 -11.29 -14.09
N ILE A 560 20.59 -11.23 -15.32
CA ILE A 560 20.17 -10.30 -16.37
C ILE A 560 20.00 -11.07 -17.68
N GLU A 561 19.02 -10.69 -18.50
CA GLU A 561 18.80 -11.27 -19.83
C GLU A 561 19.45 -10.40 -20.90
N ILE A 562 20.06 -11.05 -21.89
CA ILE A 562 20.63 -10.41 -23.09
C ILE A 562 20.09 -11.10 -24.33
N ILE A 563 19.63 -10.33 -25.30
CA ILE A 563 19.11 -10.80 -26.57
C ILE A 563 20.18 -10.57 -27.64
N VAL A 564 20.56 -11.62 -28.32
CA VAL A 564 21.58 -11.59 -29.41
C VAL A 564 20.94 -12.01 -30.71
N GLY A 565 21.24 -11.30 -31.79
CA GLY A 565 20.73 -11.56 -33.13
C GLY A 565 19.47 -10.74 -33.48
N ASN A 566 19.23 -9.72 -32.70
CA ASN A 566 18.23 -8.70 -32.96
C ASN A 566 18.63 -7.37 -32.29
N ASP A 567 18.73 -6.30 -33.05
CA ASP A 567 18.94 -4.96 -32.50
C ASP A 567 17.61 -4.33 -32.07
N SER A 568 17.64 -3.43 -31.10
CA SER A 568 16.44 -2.65 -30.78
C SER A 568 16.20 -1.59 -31.83
N PRO A 569 14.99 -1.45 -32.33
CA PRO A 569 14.67 -0.40 -33.32
C PRO A 569 14.99 1.00 -32.79
N GLU A 570 15.56 1.84 -33.61
CA GLU A 570 15.75 3.25 -33.36
C GLU A 570 14.52 4.03 -33.87
N VAL A 571 13.75 4.58 -32.96
CA VAL A 571 12.57 5.40 -33.26
C VAL A 571 12.90 6.85 -32.90
N HIS A 572 12.60 7.78 -33.81
CA HIS A 572 12.80 9.20 -33.56
C HIS A 572 11.57 10.03 -33.95
N PHE A 573 11.02 10.77 -32.97
CA PHE A 573 9.88 11.66 -33.16
C PHE A 573 10.37 13.10 -33.31
N ASP A 574 10.29 13.66 -34.53
CA ASP A 574 10.73 15.03 -34.83
C ASP A 574 9.55 16.00 -34.92
N LEU A 575 9.62 17.07 -34.15
CA LEU A 575 8.66 18.19 -34.15
C LEU A 575 9.07 19.34 -35.09
N GLY A 576 10.07 19.13 -35.95
CA GLY A 576 10.59 20.12 -36.88
C GLY A 576 11.10 21.37 -36.14
N ASN A 577 10.64 22.52 -36.66
CA ASN A 577 11.02 23.84 -36.07
C ASN A 577 10.13 24.30 -34.91
N SER A 578 9.24 23.45 -34.41
CA SER A 578 8.39 23.77 -33.27
C SER A 578 9.20 23.79 -31.96
N ASN A 579 8.73 24.58 -30.99
CA ASN A 579 9.33 24.58 -29.65
C ASN A 579 9.28 23.17 -29.05
N LYS A 580 10.39 22.69 -28.47
CA LYS A 580 10.56 21.34 -27.96
C LYS A 580 10.29 21.22 -26.45
N SER A 581 9.95 22.33 -25.78
CA SER A 581 9.64 22.36 -24.34
C SER A 581 8.19 22.74 -24.05
N PHE A 582 7.59 23.60 -24.89
CA PHE A 582 6.27 24.15 -24.63
C PHE A 582 5.31 23.98 -25.83
N TYR A 583 4.05 23.76 -25.51
CA TYR A 583 2.96 23.86 -26.50
C TYR A 583 2.13 25.13 -26.30
N PHE A 584 1.67 25.74 -27.37
CA PHE A 584 0.85 26.95 -27.31
C PHE A 584 -0.52 26.71 -27.94
N PRO A 585 -1.64 26.97 -27.22
CA PRO A 585 -2.98 26.76 -27.74
C PRO A 585 -3.23 27.54 -29.05
N GLY A 586 -3.69 26.85 -30.06
CA GLY A 586 -3.92 27.36 -31.41
C GLY A 586 -2.74 27.25 -32.38
N ASP A 587 -1.58 26.83 -31.90
CA ASP A 587 -0.43 26.53 -32.78
C ASP A 587 -0.62 25.21 -33.52
N THR A 588 0.09 25.12 -34.66
CA THR A 588 0.15 23.88 -35.44
C THR A 588 1.56 23.33 -35.38
N ILE A 589 1.68 22.12 -34.89
CA ILE A 589 2.95 21.36 -34.82
C ILE A 589 3.01 20.45 -36.07
N LYS A 590 4.04 20.66 -36.90
CA LYS A 590 4.39 19.68 -37.94
C LYS A 590 5.29 18.62 -37.30
N TYR A 591 4.99 17.37 -37.57
CA TYR A 591 5.77 16.28 -37.02
C TYR A 591 6.08 15.21 -38.06
N SER A 592 7.17 14.46 -37.85
CA SER A 592 7.50 13.25 -38.57
C SER A 592 8.14 12.22 -37.64
N VAL A 593 7.93 10.97 -37.96
CA VAL A 593 8.54 9.83 -37.24
C VAL A 593 9.48 9.13 -38.19
N ASN A 594 10.73 8.94 -37.76
CA ASN A 594 11.72 8.12 -38.44
C ASN A 594 11.96 6.83 -37.64
N VAL A 595 12.05 5.73 -38.35
CA VAL A 595 12.35 4.42 -37.76
C VAL A 595 13.44 3.74 -38.57
N PHE A 596 14.44 3.25 -37.85
CA PHE A 596 15.51 2.46 -38.43
C PHE A 596 15.74 1.22 -37.56
N ASP A 597 15.95 0.11 -38.21
CA ASP A 597 16.26 -1.16 -37.59
C ASP A 597 17.27 -1.90 -38.49
N ASN A 598 18.29 -2.49 -37.90
CA ASN A 598 19.35 -3.13 -38.71
C ASN A 598 18.84 -4.32 -39.50
N GLU A 599 17.89 -5.07 -38.96
CA GLU A 599 17.35 -6.29 -39.56
C GLU A 599 16.13 -5.99 -40.46
N ASP A 600 15.31 -5.03 -40.10
CA ASP A 600 14.05 -4.70 -40.80
C ASP A 600 14.20 -3.54 -41.81
N GLY A 601 15.32 -2.81 -41.77
CA GLY A 601 15.59 -1.66 -42.63
C GLY A 601 15.04 -0.35 -42.10
N SER A 602 14.50 0.53 -42.98
CA SER A 602 14.05 1.86 -42.58
C SER A 602 12.65 2.19 -43.07
N LEU A 603 11.97 3.04 -42.32
CA LEU A 603 10.68 3.61 -42.71
C LEU A 603 10.82 4.54 -43.93
N GLU A 604 11.94 5.28 -44.03
CA GLU A 604 12.21 6.21 -45.11
C GLU A 604 12.30 5.50 -46.47
N ASN A 605 12.91 4.31 -46.51
CA ASN A 605 13.04 3.51 -47.72
C ASN A 605 11.82 2.59 -47.99
N ASN A 606 10.75 2.66 -47.16
CA ASN A 606 9.57 1.79 -47.23
C ASN A 606 9.87 0.30 -46.95
N GLU A 607 11.01 -0.04 -46.36
CA GLU A 607 11.31 -1.39 -45.90
C GLU A 607 10.46 -1.71 -44.68
N ILE A 608 10.40 -0.79 -43.71
CA ILE A 608 9.40 -0.80 -42.63
C ILE A 608 8.10 -0.17 -43.17
N LYS A 609 6.99 -0.90 -43.06
CA LYS A 609 5.69 -0.41 -43.52
C LYS A 609 5.11 0.65 -42.57
N PRO A 610 4.59 1.78 -43.07
CA PRO A 610 4.02 2.86 -42.27
C PRO A 610 2.95 2.39 -41.25
N GLU A 611 2.15 1.41 -41.61
CA GLU A 611 1.08 0.86 -40.79
C GLU A 611 1.57 0.00 -39.58
N LYS A 612 2.86 -0.33 -39.56
CA LYS A 612 3.50 -1.04 -38.43
C LYS A 612 4.09 -0.10 -37.38
N VAL A 613 4.16 1.19 -37.69
CA VAL A 613 4.67 2.20 -36.77
C VAL A 613 3.49 2.83 -36.05
N SER A 614 3.44 2.66 -34.77
CA SER A 614 2.39 3.24 -33.90
C SER A 614 2.72 4.68 -33.56
N VAL A 615 1.77 5.59 -33.76
CA VAL A 615 1.91 7.02 -33.41
C VAL A 615 0.72 7.46 -32.59
N ASN A 616 0.98 8.06 -31.42
CA ASN A 616 -0.03 8.62 -30.53
C ASN A 616 0.35 10.05 -30.12
N ILE A 617 -0.67 10.92 -30.05
CA ILE A 617 -0.54 12.30 -29.58
C ILE A 617 -1.66 12.51 -28.56
N GLU A 618 -1.29 12.61 -27.31
CA GLU A 618 -2.28 12.71 -26.25
C GLU A 618 -1.94 13.80 -25.23
N LYS A 619 -2.94 14.29 -24.55
CA LYS A 619 -2.79 15.26 -23.48
C LYS A 619 -2.90 14.53 -22.13
N ALA A 620 -1.90 14.71 -21.29
CA ALA A 620 -1.86 14.14 -19.96
C ALA A 620 -1.86 15.22 -18.88
N ASN A 621 -2.76 15.10 -17.93
CA ASN A 621 -2.74 15.90 -16.70
C ASN A 621 -2.02 15.10 -15.62
N TYR A 622 -0.72 15.33 -15.45
CA TYR A 622 0.09 14.60 -14.48
C TYR A 622 1.20 15.49 -13.90
N GLU A 623 1.52 15.28 -12.63
CA GLU A 623 2.58 16.03 -11.95
C GLU A 623 3.97 15.56 -12.43
N GLU A 624 4.98 16.44 -12.32
CA GLU A 624 6.33 16.23 -12.87
C GLU A 624 7.00 14.99 -12.26
N GLU A 625 6.84 14.79 -10.96
CA GLU A 625 7.54 13.76 -10.19
C GLU A 625 7.05 12.35 -10.56
N GLY A 626 5.74 12.13 -10.66
CA GLY A 626 5.18 10.85 -11.08
C GLY A 626 5.33 10.56 -12.59
N LEU A 627 5.50 11.59 -13.42
CA LEU A 627 5.66 11.42 -14.85
C LEU A 627 6.98 10.70 -15.21
N LYS A 628 8.07 10.95 -14.49
CA LYS A 628 9.38 10.33 -14.78
C LYS A 628 9.32 8.81 -14.69
N GLU A 629 8.68 8.26 -13.68
CA GLU A 629 8.52 6.81 -13.52
C GLU A 629 7.66 6.21 -14.64
N ILE A 630 6.58 6.88 -15.00
CA ILE A 630 5.67 6.43 -16.05
C ILE A 630 6.34 6.48 -17.42
N LEU A 631 7.15 7.51 -17.71
CA LEU A 631 7.88 7.62 -18.97
C LEU A 631 8.85 6.46 -19.21
N VAL A 632 9.40 5.87 -18.15
CA VAL A 632 10.25 4.67 -18.25
C VAL A 632 9.40 3.49 -18.76
N HIS A 633 8.25 3.23 -18.14
CA HIS A 633 7.34 2.16 -18.56
C HIS A 633 6.77 2.38 -19.98
N LEU A 634 6.48 3.62 -20.35
CA LEU A 634 5.96 3.92 -21.67
C LEU A 634 6.94 3.63 -22.82
N LYS A 635 8.23 3.54 -22.54
CA LYS A 635 9.26 3.15 -23.54
C LYS A 635 9.22 1.66 -23.89
N GLU A 636 8.66 0.85 -23.03
CA GLU A 636 8.55 -0.60 -23.18
C GLU A 636 7.19 -1.06 -23.73
N ILE A 637 6.29 -0.11 -24.03
CA ILE A 637 4.90 -0.40 -24.37
C ILE A 637 4.55 0.29 -25.71
N ASP A 638 3.76 -0.40 -26.54
CA ASP A 638 3.27 0.15 -27.82
C ASP A 638 2.62 1.52 -27.63
N ALA A 639 2.95 2.46 -28.49
CA ALA A 639 2.45 3.84 -28.46
C ALA A 639 0.92 3.92 -28.58
N MET A 640 0.26 2.91 -29.13
CA MET A 640 -1.20 2.84 -29.22
C MET A 640 -1.90 2.65 -27.88
N ILE A 641 -1.20 2.13 -26.86
CA ILE A 641 -1.77 2.04 -25.50
C ILE A 641 -1.79 3.44 -24.89
N PRO A 642 -2.97 4.02 -24.57
CA PRO A 642 -3.06 5.38 -24.06
C PRO A 642 -2.32 5.56 -22.73
N PHE A 643 -1.69 6.71 -22.54
CA PHE A 643 -1.05 7.09 -21.28
C PHE A 643 -1.98 6.92 -20.06
N GLN A 644 -3.24 7.28 -20.21
CA GLN A 644 -4.24 7.16 -19.15
C GLN A 644 -4.47 5.70 -18.73
N SER A 645 -4.45 4.77 -19.69
CA SER A 645 -4.59 3.34 -19.41
C SER A 645 -3.41 2.82 -18.57
N VAL A 646 -2.20 3.26 -18.87
CA VAL A 646 -0.99 2.89 -18.12
C VAL A 646 -1.05 3.43 -16.69
N VAL A 647 -1.40 4.72 -16.53
CA VAL A 647 -1.54 5.35 -15.22
C VAL A 647 -2.65 4.72 -14.39
N ALA A 648 -3.83 4.51 -14.99
CA ALA A 648 -4.96 3.88 -14.31
C ALA A 648 -4.60 2.47 -13.82
N THR A 649 -3.93 1.68 -14.66
CA THR A 649 -3.48 0.33 -14.31
C THR A 649 -2.48 0.37 -13.16
N ASN A 650 -1.55 1.33 -13.12
CA ASN A 650 -0.61 1.50 -12.03
C ASN A 650 -1.32 1.89 -10.71
N VAL A 651 -2.30 2.80 -10.75
CA VAL A 651 -3.13 3.14 -9.59
C VAL A 651 -3.90 1.93 -9.09
N ILE A 652 -4.54 1.19 -9.99
CA ILE A 652 -5.28 -0.04 -9.65
C ILE A 652 -4.35 -1.10 -9.03
N ASN A 653 -3.14 -1.25 -9.56
CA ASN A 653 -2.17 -2.24 -9.07
C ASN A 653 -1.52 -1.83 -7.75
N GLY A 654 -1.32 -0.54 -7.54
CA GLY A 654 -0.72 0.03 -6.33
C GLY A 654 -1.69 0.24 -5.17
N SER A 655 -2.99 -0.01 -5.38
CA SER A 655 -4.05 0.16 -4.39
C SER A 655 -4.84 -1.13 -4.19
N ASP A 656 -5.79 -1.13 -3.27
CA ASP A 656 -6.70 -2.26 -3.01
C ASP A 656 -7.93 -2.29 -3.94
N CYS A 657 -7.98 -1.45 -5.00
CA CYS A 657 -9.11 -1.40 -5.96
C CYS A 657 -9.48 -2.78 -6.52
N LYS A 658 -8.47 -3.61 -6.82
CA LYS A 658 -8.66 -4.98 -7.34
C LYS A 658 -9.37 -5.91 -6.35
N SER A 659 -9.35 -5.58 -5.08
CA SER A 659 -10.04 -6.36 -4.05
C SER A 659 -11.56 -6.31 -4.19
N CYS A 660 -12.07 -5.23 -4.76
CA CYS A 660 -13.50 -5.00 -4.91
C CYS A 660 -13.97 -4.91 -6.36
N HIS A 661 -13.10 -4.48 -7.29
CA HIS A 661 -13.43 -4.20 -8.68
C HIS A 661 -12.49 -4.91 -9.65
N ILE A 662 -13.04 -5.60 -10.66
CA ILE A 662 -12.29 -6.08 -11.82
C ILE A 662 -12.97 -5.62 -13.11
N GLU A 663 -12.31 -5.79 -14.25
CA GLU A 663 -12.75 -5.18 -15.50
C GLU A 663 -14.10 -5.70 -15.97
N ASN A 664 -14.32 -7.02 -15.95
CA ASN A 664 -15.46 -7.67 -16.61
C ASN A 664 -16.48 -8.31 -15.69
N GLU A 665 -16.15 -8.53 -14.41
CA GLU A 665 -17.00 -9.27 -13.48
C GLU A 665 -17.26 -8.48 -12.21
N ASN A 666 -18.45 -8.61 -11.65
CA ASN A 666 -18.80 -8.03 -10.36
C ASN A 666 -18.23 -8.90 -9.23
N LEU A 667 -17.37 -8.32 -8.41
CA LEU A 667 -16.89 -8.94 -7.18
C LEU A 667 -17.72 -8.45 -5.97
N ILE A 668 -17.09 -7.72 -5.07
CA ILE A 668 -17.76 -7.03 -3.97
C ILE A 668 -18.42 -5.76 -4.49
N GLY A 669 -17.72 -5.03 -5.33
CA GLY A 669 -18.20 -3.88 -6.07
C GLY A 669 -18.57 -4.22 -7.52
N PRO A 670 -19.16 -3.27 -8.27
CA PRO A 670 -19.45 -3.42 -9.69
C PRO A 670 -18.17 -3.53 -10.52
N SER A 671 -18.24 -4.23 -11.65
CA SER A 671 -17.14 -4.26 -12.62
C SER A 671 -16.88 -2.88 -13.20
N TYR A 672 -15.64 -2.62 -13.65
CA TYR A 672 -15.34 -1.36 -14.33
C TYR A 672 -16.19 -1.17 -15.59
N ASN A 673 -16.48 -2.22 -16.33
CA ASN A 673 -17.38 -2.18 -17.48
C ASN A 673 -18.83 -1.83 -17.11
N ASP A 674 -19.35 -2.31 -15.98
CA ASP A 674 -20.70 -1.94 -15.54
C ASP A 674 -20.74 -0.50 -15.05
N ILE A 675 -19.69 0.00 -14.42
CA ILE A 675 -19.54 1.41 -14.05
C ILE A 675 -19.54 2.26 -15.33
N SER A 676 -18.76 1.89 -16.35
CA SER A 676 -18.68 2.63 -17.61
C SER A 676 -20.01 2.71 -18.36
N LYS A 677 -20.81 1.63 -18.32
CA LYS A 677 -22.15 1.59 -18.94
C LYS A 677 -23.18 2.44 -18.20
N ARG A 678 -23.06 2.54 -16.87
CA ARG A 678 -24.03 3.24 -16.03
C ARG A 678 -23.82 4.75 -15.95
N TYR A 679 -22.58 5.21 -15.98
CA TYR A 679 -22.23 6.61 -15.76
C TYR A 679 -21.69 7.27 -17.03
N THR A 680 -21.80 8.59 -17.05
CA THR A 680 -21.30 9.45 -18.13
C THR A 680 -20.28 10.45 -17.57
N ASN A 681 -19.69 11.25 -18.42
CA ASN A 681 -18.78 12.32 -18.00
C ASN A 681 -19.47 13.40 -17.13
N GLU A 682 -20.79 13.47 -17.13
CA GLU A 682 -21.52 14.42 -16.26
C GLU A 682 -21.39 14.04 -14.79
N GLU A 683 -21.28 12.71 -14.49
CA GLU A 683 -21.07 12.22 -13.13
C GLU A 683 -19.60 12.04 -12.74
N ARG A 684 -18.66 12.47 -13.59
CA ARG A 684 -17.23 12.34 -13.34
C ARG A 684 -16.80 12.80 -11.94
N LYS A 685 -17.23 14.02 -11.55
CA LYS A 685 -16.89 14.56 -10.23
C LYS A 685 -17.45 13.70 -9.10
N TYR A 686 -18.66 13.20 -9.26
CA TYR A 686 -19.28 12.30 -8.29
C TYR A 686 -18.45 10.99 -8.13
N LEU A 687 -17.96 10.42 -9.23
CA LEU A 687 -17.14 9.20 -9.21
C LEU A 687 -15.76 9.45 -8.57
N VAL A 688 -15.13 10.59 -8.86
CA VAL A 688 -13.89 11.02 -8.21
C VAL A 688 -14.10 11.16 -6.68
N ASP A 689 -15.17 11.86 -6.28
CA ASP A 689 -15.54 12.00 -4.86
C ASP A 689 -15.82 10.62 -4.22
N LYS A 690 -16.39 9.67 -4.99
CA LYS A 690 -16.64 8.30 -4.53
C LYS A 690 -15.35 7.53 -4.26
N ILE A 691 -14.35 7.66 -5.10
CA ILE A 691 -13.02 7.07 -4.86
C ILE A 691 -12.41 7.67 -3.61
N MET A 692 -12.34 9.00 -3.52
CA MET A 692 -11.63 9.68 -2.44
C MET A 692 -12.32 9.57 -1.08
N LYS A 693 -13.67 9.57 -1.05
CA LYS A 693 -14.48 9.66 0.18
C LYS A 693 -15.21 8.36 0.53
N GLY A 694 -15.25 7.41 -0.39
CA GLY A 694 -16.02 6.18 -0.23
C GLY A 694 -17.53 6.40 -0.28
N GLY A 695 -18.28 5.41 0.22
CA GLY A 695 -19.73 5.51 0.40
C GLY A 695 -20.52 4.27 -0.04
N SER A 696 -21.82 4.23 0.29
CA SER A 696 -22.72 3.09 0.06
C SER A 696 -23.97 3.48 -0.74
N GLY A 697 -24.79 2.49 -1.09
CA GLY A 697 -26.22 2.67 -1.44
C GLY A 697 -26.57 2.90 -2.90
N VAL A 698 -25.60 2.92 -3.84
CA VAL A 698 -25.88 3.24 -5.26
C VAL A 698 -25.97 1.98 -6.15
N TRP A 699 -25.18 1.00 -5.82
CA TRP A 699 -25.24 -0.34 -6.37
C TRP A 699 -25.78 -1.25 -5.27
N ASN A 700 -26.48 -2.32 -5.60
CA ASN A 700 -26.85 -3.35 -4.62
C ASN A 700 -25.57 -4.07 -4.11
N ALA A 701 -24.54 -3.30 -3.84
CA ALA A 701 -23.25 -3.77 -3.39
C ALA A 701 -23.34 -4.24 -1.93
N LYS A 702 -22.67 -5.35 -1.65
CA LYS A 702 -22.68 -6.03 -0.37
C LYS A 702 -21.93 -5.24 0.72
N MET A 703 -21.02 -4.36 0.30
CA MET A 703 -20.20 -3.52 1.16
C MET A 703 -20.22 -2.06 0.68
N ALA A 704 -20.04 -1.14 1.59
CA ALA A 704 -19.73 0.24 1.24
C ALA A 704 -18.34 0.29 0.59
N MET A 705 -18.21 1.08 -0.47
CA MET A 705 -16.89 1.37 -1.04
C MET A 705 -16.05 2.12 0.01
N PRO A 706 -14.86 1.63 0.38
CA PRO A 706 -13.97 2.35 1.29
C PRO A 706 -13.51 3.66 0.66
N ALA A 707 -13.03 4.58 1.49
CA ALA A 707 -12.39 5.82 1.02
C ALA A 707 -10.92 5.55 0.69
N HIS A 708 -10.41 6.20 -0.35
CA HIS A 708 -9.01 6.14 -0.79
C HIS A 708 -8.37 7.55 -0.74
N PRO A 709 -8.14 8.12 0.45
CA PRO A 709 -7.58 9.45 0.59
C PRO A 709 -6.09 9.52 0.18
N GLU A 710 -5.42 8.38 0.02
CA GLU A 710 -4.07 8.24 -0.53
C GLU A 710 -4.03 8.48 -2.04
N ILE A 711 -5.14 8.25 -2.74
CA ILE A 711 -5.30 8.57 -4.16
C ILE A 711 -5.67 10.04 -4.27
N ASN A 712 -4.78 10.85 -4.85
CA ASN A 712 -5.07 12.26 -5.04
C ASN A 712 -6.17 12.50 -6.08
N GLU A 713 -6.76 13.72 -6.12
CA GLU A 713 -7.88 14.05 -7.02
C GLU A 713 -7.51 13.84 -8.50
N LEU A 714 -6.25 14.07 -8.87
CA LEU A 714 -5.76 13.88 -10.22
C LEU A 714 -5.73 12.41 -10.62
N GLN A 715 -5.16 11.54 -9.75
CA GLN A 715 -5.12 10.09 -9.96
C GLN A 715 -6.52 9.49 -10.01
N ALA A 716 -7.40 9.88 -9.08
CA ALA A 716 -8.80 9.48 -9.08
C ALA A 716 -9.51 9.93 -10.37
N GLY A 717 -9.21 11.15 -10.85
CA GLY A 717 -9.74 11.66 -12.12
C GLY A 717 -9.31 10.83 -13.32
N ILE A 718 -8.02 10.47 -13.41
CA ILE A 718 -7.48 9.62 -14.49
C ILE A 718 -8.10 8.22 -14.44
N LEU A 719 -8.23 7.65 -13.25
CA LEU A 719 -8.87 6.35 -13.06
C LEU A 719 -10.34 6.36 -13.52
N VAL A 720 -11.09 7.41 -13.17
CA VAL A 720 -12.48 7.59 -13.62
C VAL A 720 -12.55 7.75 -15.13
N ASP A 721 -11.66 8.57 -15.73
CA ASP A 721 -11.61 8.78 -17.17
C ASP A 721 -11.30 7.48 -17.93
N TYR A 722 -10.37 6.67 -17.40
CA TYR A 722 -10.09 5.32 -17.91
C TYR A 722 -11.32 4.42 -17.83
N ILE A 723 -11.99 4.35 -16.67
CA ILE A 723 -13.17 3.51 -16.48
C ILE A 723 -14.30 3.94 -17.42
N LEU A 724 -14.59 5.23 -17.51
CA LEU A 724 -15.64 5.75 -18.41
C LEU A 724 -15.32 5.54 -19.89
N GLY A 725 -14.03 5.50 -20.25
CA GLY A 725 -13.55 5.22 -21.60
C GLY A 725 -13.66 3.75 -22.02
N LEU A 726 -13.87 2.81 -21.10
CA LEU A 726 -13.95 1.38 -21.44
C LEU A 726 -15.09 1.03 -22.41
N LYS A 727 -16.17 1.81 -22.41
CA LYS A 727 -17.30 1.62 -23.32
C LYS A 727 -17.00 2.05 -24.77
N ASP A 728 -15.99 2.93 -24.97
CA ASP A 728 -15.69 3.58 -26.24
C ASP A 728 -14.45 2.96 -26.93
N LYS A 729 -14.05 1.74 -26.55
CA LYS A 729 -12.85 1.04 -27.07
C LYS A 729 -12.81 0.85 -28.60
N GLU A 730 -13.84 1.25 -29.35
CA GLU A 730 -13.92 1.07 -30.81
C GLU A 730 -13.38 2.26 -31.65
N SER A 731 -12.94 3.37 -31.03
CA SER A 731 -12.42 4.53 -31.77
C SER A 731 -11.02 4.94 -31.35
N GLU A 732 -10.03 4.11 -31.65
CA GLU A 732 -8.62 4.52 -31.55
C GLU A 732 -8.29 5.50 -32.69
N ILE A 733 -7.83 6.71 -32.32
CA ILE A 733 -7.36 7.71 -33.31
C ILE A 733 -5.93 7.28 -33.71
N HIS A 734 -5.79 6.76 -34.91
CA HIS A 734 -4.48 6.48 -35.51
C HIS A 734 -3.90 7.76 -36.13
N PHE A 735 -2.75 8.18 -35.64
CA PHE A 735 -1.99 9.26 -36.25
C PHE A 735 -1.05 8.71 -37.34
N ALA A 736 -0.93 9.40 -38.46
CA ALA A 736 0.03 9.05 -39.51
C ALA A 736 1.48 9.29 -39.02
N ASN A 737 2.46 8.64 -39.63
CA ASN A 737 3.89 8.76 -39.25
C ASN A 737 4.44 10.18 -39.57
N ASN A 738 3.74 10.97 -40.32
CA ASN A 738 4.02 12.38 -40.52
C ASN A 738 2.71 13.15 -40.68
N GLY A 739 2.69 14.39 -40.22
CA GLY A 739 1.47 15.17 -40.25
C GLY A 739 1.56 16.51 -39.56
N THR A 740 0.39 17.04 -39.27
CA THR A 740 0.24 18.27 -38.51
C THR A 740 -0.75 18.04 -37.38
N TYR A 741 -0.39 18.49 -36.20
CA TYR A 741 -1.26 18.49 -35.04
C TYR A 741 -1.61 19.92 -34.63
N VAL A 742 -2.90 20.25 -34.65
CA VAL A 742 -3.39 21.57 -34.23
C VAL A 742 -3.73 21.51 -32.76
N ILE A 743 -3.07 22.34 -31.96
CA ILE A 743 -3.28 22.40 -30.51
C ILE A 743 -4.63 23.09 -30.23
N PRO A 744 -5.62 22.41 -29.61
CA PRO A 744 -6.93 23.00 -29.37
C PRO A 744 -6.87 24.28 -28.53
N LYS A 745 -7.68 25.27 -28.86
CA LYS A 745 -7.88 26.47 -28.03
C LYS A 745 -8.84 26.15 -26.88
N PRO A 746 -8.74 26.85 -25.72
CA PRO A 746 -9.54 26.61 -24.54
C PRO A 746 -11.07 26.63 -24.74
N ASN A 747 -11.56 27.30 -25.77
CA ASN A 747 -13.00 27.48 -26.07
C ASN A 747 -13.49 26.73 -27.31
N ASP A 748 -12.66 25.96 -27.98
CA ASP A 748 -13.09 25.17 -29.11
C ASP A 748 -14.00 24.05 -28.62
N LYS A 749 -15.28 24.08 -29.00
CA LYS A 749 -16.20 22.97 -28.77
C LYS A 749 -15.70 21.77 -29.59
N ILE A 750 -14.92 20.93 -29.00
CA ILE A 750 -14.54 19.65 -29.60
C ILE A 750 -15.80 18.79 -29.54
N SER A 751 -16.50 18.68 -30.66
CA SER A 751 -17.56 17.70 -30.89
C SER A 751 -16.87 16.34 -30.88
N ASP A 752 -17.21 15.43 -29.99
CA ASP A 752 -16.88 14.03 -29.90
C ASP A 752 -15.77 13.57 -28.94
N THR A 753 -14.91 14.45 -28.40
CA THR A 753 -14.09 14.07 -27.24
C THR A 753 -14.41 15.01 -26.06
N LYS A 754 -15.70 15.16 -25.79
CA LYS A 754 -16.17 16.06 -24.73
C LYS A 754 -15.64 15.64 -23.37
N ASN A 755 -14.86 16.52 -22.79
CA ASN A 755 -14.58 16.64 -21.36
C ASN A 755 -13.62 15.65 -20.70
N LEU A 756 -12.67 15.05 -21.42
CA LEU A 756 -11.56 14.34 -20.79
C LEU A 756 -10.58 15.24 -20.01
N PHE A 757 -10.75 16.59 -20.07
CA PHE A 757 -9.72 17.51 -19.56
C PHE A 757 -10.35 18.62 -18.72
N GLY A 758 -10.35 18.41 -17.40
CA GLY A 758 -10.49 19.51 -16.45
C GLY A 758 -9.42 20.57 -16.74
N SER A 759 -9.77 21.84 -16.63
CA SER A 759 -8.98 23.07 -16.77
C SER A 759 -7.67 22.94 -17.59
N LEU A 760 -7.62 23.55 -18.75
CA LEU A 760 -6.51 23.60 -19.72
C LEU A 760 -5.16 24.09 -19.15
N SER A 761 -5.10 24.46 -17.86
CA SER A 761 -3.97 25.22 -17.31
C SER A 761 -2.78 24.38 -16.82
N GLN A 762 -2.82 23.04 -16.82
CA GLN A 762 -1.73 22.23 -16.24
C GLN A 762 -1.33 20.97 -17.03
N GLY A 763 -1.98 20.66 -18.17
CA GLY A 763 -1.70 19.44 -18.91
C GLY A 763 -0.38 19.49 -19.69
N LYS A 764 0.23 18.33 -19.87
CA LYS A 764 1.35 18.09 -20.79
C LYS A 764 0.82 17.49 -22.08
N LEU A 765 1.46 17.80 -23.22
CA LEU A 765 1.17 17.20 -24.51
C LEU A 765 2.27 16.18 -24.80
N ILE A 766 1.89 14.91 -24.96
CA ILE A 766 2.82 13.79 -25.15
C ILE A 766 2.69 13.31 -26.57
N PHE A 767 3.81 13.35 -27.30
CA PHE A 767 3.99 12.74 -28.62
C PHE A 767 4.76 11.46 -28.42
N ARG A 768 4.23 10.34 -28.90
CA ARG A 768 4.83 9.04 -28.73
C ARG A 768 4.78 8.23 -30.02
N ALA A 769 5.88 7.61 -30.37
CA ALA A 769 5.93 6.67 -31.49
C ALA A 769 6.65 5.41 -31.06
N SER A 770 6.18 4.27 -31.54
CA SER A 770 6.82 2.98 -31.32
C SER A 770 6.82 2.10 -32.55
N TYR A 771 7.79 1.20 -32.65
CA TYR A 771 7.86 0.14 -33.62
C TYR A 771 8.28 -1.15 -32.92
N LEU A 772 7.51 -2.20 -33.15
CA LEU A 772 7.83 -3.57 -32.74
C LEU A 772 8.41 -4.29 -33.97
N ASP A 773 9.69 -4.66 -33.91
CA ASP A 773 10.37 -5.31 -35.03
C ASP A 773 9.80 -6.71 -35.32
N ASN A 774 10.31 -7.32 -36.38
CA ASN A 774 9.87 -8.67 -36.75
C ASN A 774 10.55 -9.77 -35.94
N GLY A 775 11.65 -9.45 -35.25
CA GLY A 775 12.50 -10.43 -34.59
C GLY A 775 13.09 -11.44 -35.57
N SER A 776 13.61 -12.55 -35.04
CA SER A 776 14.12 -13.66 -35.85
C SER A 776 13.61 -15.00 -35.28
N SER A 777 13.93 -16.09 -35.99
CA SER A 777 13.62 -17.44 -35.47
C SER A 777 14.34 -17.79 -34.18
N GLN A 778 15.41 -17.04 -33.86
CA GLN A 778 16.29 -17.29 -32.72
C GLN A 778 16.33 -16.13 -31.70
N ALA A 779 15.78 -14.97 -32.04
CA ALA A 779 15.72 -13.82 -31.17
C ALA A 779 14.32 -13.20 -31.16
N PRO A 780 13.75 -12.88 -29.97
CA PRO A 780 12.40 -12.30 -29.84
C PRO A 780 12.33 -10.91 -30.46
N LYS A 781 11.10 -10.47 -30.72
CA LYS A 781 10.80 -9.10 -31.14
C LYS A 781 11.16 -8.10 -30.05
N LEU A 782 11.72 -6.98 -30.46
CA LEU A 782 12.05 -5.85 -29.60
C LEU A 782 11.21 -4.62 -29.97
N ILE A 783 10.92 -3.78 -28.99
CA ILE A 783 10.18 -2.54 -29.21
C ILE A 783 11.10 -1.34 -29.05
N GLY A 784 11.13 -0.49 -30.07
CA GLY A 784 11.73 0.84 -29.99
C GLY A 784 10.65 1.90 -29.76
N THR A 785 10.88 2.87 -28.88
CA THR A 785 9.91 3.93 -28.59
C THR A 785 10.63 5.27 -28.38
N ASP A 786 10.09 6.33 -28.98
CA ASP A 786 10.46 7.72 -28.67
C ASP A 786 9.29 8.52 -28.15
N ILE A 787 9.58 9.39 -27.17
CA ILE A 787 8.59 10.17 -26.43
C ILE A 787 9.06 11.62 -26.34
N VAL A 788 8.25 12.55 -26.87
CA VAL A 788 8.44 13.99 -26.71
C VAL A 788 7.33 14.55 -25.84
N VAL A 789 7.69 15.23 -24.77
CA VAL A 789 6.75 15.83 -23.81
C VAL A 789 6.84 17.35 -23.88
N LEU A 790 5.77 18.00 -24.26
CA LEU A 790 5.65 19.46 -24.23
C LEU A 790 4.85 19.90 -23.01
N ARG A 791 5.38 20.89 -22.30
CA ARG A 791 4.77 21.49 -21.10
C ARG A 791 3.77 22.58 -21.47
N ASN A 792 2.85 22.88 -20.58
CA ASN A 792 2.07 24.11 -20.63
C ASN A 792 3.01 25.31 -20.45
N PRO A 793 2.85 26.41 -21.21
CA PRO A 793 3.69 27.59 -21.06
C PRO A 793 3.51 28.31 -19.71
N LEU A 794 2.44 28.05 -18.96
CA LEU A 794 2.26 28.51 -17.59
C LEU A 794 2.88 27.46 -16.63
N VAL A 795 4.06 27.75 -16.13
CA VAL A 795 4.84 26.84 -15.25
C VAL A 795 4.70 27.28 -13.80
N PRO A 796 4.08 26.47 -12.92
CA PRO A 796 4.11 26.68 -11.47
C PRO A 796 5.56 26.63 -10.94
N ILE A 797 5.86 27.39 -9.91
CA ILE A 797 7.21 27.44 -9.36
C ILE A 797 7.65 26.10 -8.75
N THR A 798 6.73 25.26 -8.33
CA THR A 798 6.99 23.91 -7.84
C THR A 798 7.57 22.96 -8.91
N ASN A 799 7.45 23.34 -10.19
CA ASN A 799 7.98 22.59 -11.33
C ASN A 799 9.34 23.10 -11.82
N PHE A 800 10.01 23.95 -11.03
CA PHE A 800 11.39 24.36 -11.26
C PHE A 800 12.36 23.31 -10.72
N ASP A 801 13.50 23.15 -11.40
CA ASP A 801 14.46 22.08 -11.11
C ASP A 801 15.51 22.49 -10.07
N VAL A 802 15.80 23.80 -9.96
CA VAL A 802 16.88 24.30 -9.11
C VAL A 802 16.43 25.47 -8.26
N PHE A 803 16.78 25.44 -6.98
CA PHE A 803 16.50 26.50 -6.00
C PHE A 803 17.77 26.84 -5.20
N LYS A 804 18.06 28.15 -5.04
CA LYS A 804 19.15 28.60 -4.17
C LYS A 804 18.70 29.77 -3.32
N GLU A 805 18.82 29.62 -1.99
CA GLU A 805 18.46 30.63 -1.02
C GLU A 805 17.03 31.15 -1.17
N ILE A 806 16.11 30.18 -1.36
CA ILE A 806 14.68 30.39 -1.61
C ILE A 806 13.90 29.72 -0.49
N GLU A 807 12.95 30.40 0.10
CA GLU A 807 11.91 29.82 0.95
C GLU A 807 10.72 29.39 0.08
N ILE A 808 10.25 28.17 0.25
CA ILE A 808 9.07 27.66 -0.46
C ILE A 808 7.89 27.63 0.50
N ASN A 809 6.88 28.43 0.20
CA ASN A 809 5.62 28.42 0.94
C ASN A 809 4.65 27.43 0.28
N HIS A 810 4.60 26.21 0.83
CA HIS A 810 3.69 25.17 0.35
C HIS A 810 2.25 25.43 0.79
N GLN A 811 1.32 25.44 -0.14
CA GLN A 811 -0.12 25.49 0.14
C GLN A 811 -0.79 24.20 -0.33
N ILE A 812 -1.97 23.87 0.25
CA ILE A 812 -2.75 22.65 -0.05
C ILE A 812 -3.03 22.49 -1.56
N ALA A 813 -3.17 23.60 -2.28
CA ALA A 813 -3.22 23.58 -3.73
C ALA A 813 -1.85 23.98 -4.31
N ILE A 814 -1.21 23.10 -5.08
CA ILE A 814 0.07 23.34 -5.76
C ILE A 814 0.08 24.65 -6.53
N SER A 815 -1.04 25.00 -7.19
CA SER A 815 -1.23 26.28 -7.91
C SER A 815 -1.18 27.53 -7.01
N ARG A 816 -1.16 27.39 -5.69
CA ARG A 816 -1.06 28.47 -4.70
C ARG A 816 0.26 28.50 -3.97
N SER A 817 1.13 27.53 -4.18
CA SER A 817 2.48 27.54 -3.62
C SER A 817 3.28 28.71 -4.20
N SER A 818 4.16 29.29 -3.42
CA SER A 818 4.97 30.44 -3.82
C SER A 818 6.42 30.29 -3.35
N VAL A 819 7.34 30.98 -4.00
CA VAL A 819 8.74 31.11 -3.56
C VAL A 819 9.01 32.54 -3.14
N ILE A 820 9.79 32.66 -2.06
CA ILE A 820 10.23 33.92 -1.46
C ILE A 820 11.76 33.94 -1.46
N PRO A 821 12.42 34.89 -2.14
CA PRO A 821 13.87 34.97 -2.12
C PRO A 821 14.36 35.48 -0.75
N ASN A 822 15.39 34.84 -0.18
CA ASN A 822 15.91 35.18 1.15
C ASN A 822 16.95 36.30 1.11
N LYS A 823 17.73 36.45 0.01
CA LYS A 823 18.76 37.46 -0.13
C LYS A 823 19.05 37.81 -1.59
N SER A 824 19.86 38.85 -1.81
CA SER A 824 20.34 39.21 -3.16
C SER A 824 21.16 38.06 -3.77
N GLY A 825 20.83 37.69 -5.00
CA GLY A 825 21.44 36.58 -5.71
C GLY A 825 20.72 35.26 -5.49
N SER A 826 19.60 35.24 -4.75
CA SER A 826 18.69 34.06 -4.72
C SER A 826 18.14 33.77 -6.11
N PHE A 827 17.98 32.53 -6.48
CA PHE A 827 17.44 32.15 -7.79
C PHE A 827 16.65 30.88 -7.81
N ILE A 828 15.82 30.75 -8.85
CA ILE A 828 15.19 29.50 -9.29
C ILE A 828 15.61 29.20 -10.73
N GLY A 829 15.67 27.91 -11.13
CA GLY A 829 16.11 27.52 -12.45
C GLY A 829 15.29 26.39 -13.07
N LEU A 830 15.18 26.39 -14.40
CA LEU A 830 14.65 25.30 -15.21
C LEU A 830 15.77 24.79 -16.13
N ASN A 831 16.04 23.49 -16.09
CA ASN A 831 17.08 22.88 -16.91
C ASN A 831 16.53 22.49 -18.28
N ARG A 832 17.40 22.65 -19.31
CA ARG A 832 17.15 22.17 -20.68
C ARG A 832 15.85 22.67 -21.28
N ILE A 833 15.58 23.96 -21.26
CA ILE A 833 14.38 24.60 -21.81
C ILE A 833 14.66 25.15 -23.23
N ASP A 834 13.82 24.77 -24.18
CA ASP A 834 13.84 25.35 -25.52
C ASP A 834 13.17 26.73 -25.51
N LEU A 835 13.94 27.77 -25.72
CA LEU A 835 13.48 29.15 -25.78
C LEU A 835 13.13 29.60 -27.20
N THR A 836 13.14 28.69 -28.19
CA THR A 836 12.80 29.01 -29.58
C THR A 836 11.39 29.59 -29.66
N GLY A 837 11.28 30.80 -30.20
CA GLY A 837 10.01 31.51 -30.35
C GLY A 837 9.47 32.19 -29.09
N ILE A 838 10.12 32.07 -27.94
CA ILE A 838 9.75 32.79 -26.73
C ILE A 838 10.33 34.21 -26.79
N ASN A 839 9.49 35.21 -26.58
CA ASN A 839 9.87 36.61 -26.64
C ASN A 839 9.66 37.36 -25.32
N GLU A 840 8.84 36.81 -24.46
CA GLU A 840 8.46 37.44 -23.18
C GLU A 840 8.19 36.41 -22.10
N LEU A 841 8.54 36.76 -20.86
CA LEU A 841 8.13 36.03 -19.65
C LEU A 841 7.15 36.92 -18.88
N LYS A 842 6.05 36.32 -18.41
CA LYS A 842 5.14 36.95 -17.47
C LYS A 842 5.21 36.26 -16.12
N LEU A 843 5.52 37.01 -15.07
CA LEU A 843 5.70 36.54 -13.73
C LEU A 843 4.44 36.80 -12.89
N ASP A 844 3.93 35.79 -12.19
CA ASP A 844 2.87 35.97 -11.19
C ASP A 844 3.54 36.34 -9.86
N ILE A 845 3.89 37.62 -9.72
CA ILE A 845 4.66 38.16 -8.59
C ILE A 845 3.82 39.14 -7.79
N SER A 846 3.89 39.09 -6.46
CA SER A 846 3.23 40.01 -5.55
C SER A 846 4.13 40.40 -4.37
N ALA A 847 3.89 41.58 -3.79
CA ALA A 847 4.55 42.04 -2.58
C ALA A 847 3.83 41.43 -1.35
N LEU A 848 4.59 41.00 -0.35
CA LEU A 848 4.02 40.54 0.92
C LEU A 848 3.46 41.71 1.75
N PRO A 849 2.40 41.50 2.56
CA PRO A 849 1.70 42.55 3.31
C PRO A 849 2.57 43.33 4.31
N GLU A 850 3.63 42.70 4.81
CA GLU A 850 4.53 43.27 5.85
C GLU A 850 5.51 44.29 5.29
N SER A 851 5.68 44.39 4.00
CA SER A 851 6.64 45.32 3.36
C SER A 851 6.06 46.73 3.24
N ARG A 852 6.15 47.55 4.29
CA ARG A 852 5.73 48.99 4.26
C ARG A 852 6.62 49.89 3.43
N GLU A 853 7.93 49.58 3.28
CA GLU A 853 8.86 50.26 2.39
C GLU A 853 9.43 49.29 1.36
N ILE A 854 8.92 49.41 0.15
CA ILE A 854 9.29 48.51 -0.93
C ILE A 854 10.60 48.99 -1.55
N ASN A 855 11.71 48.39 -1.12
CA ASN A 855 13.01 48.55 -1.80
C ASN A 855 13.14 47.38 -2.83
N PHE A 856 12.48 47.57 -3.96
CA PHE A 856 12.57 46.59 -5.02
C PHE A 856 13.93 46.60 -5.68
N GLY A 857 14.48 45.44 -5.96
CA GLY A 857 15.64 45.20 -6.79
C GLY A 857 15.27 45.00 -8.27
N ILE A 858 16.01 44.16 -8.91
CA ILE A 858 15.83 43.74 -10.30
C ILE A 858 15.69 42.23 -10.32
N ILE A 859 14.77 41.72 -11.16
CA ILE A 859 14.77 40.32 -11.56
C ILE A 859 15.56 40.22 -12.84
N GLU A 860 16.59 39.39 -12.87
CA GLU A 860 17.40 39.06 -14.04
C GLU A 860 17.02 37.69 -14.57
N ILE A 861 16.93 37.58 -15.89
CA ILE A 861 16.77 36.32 -16.60
C ILE A 861 18.08 35.99 -17.29
N ARG A 862 18.68 34.85 -16.91
CA ARG A 862 19.95 34.39 -17.46
C ARG A 862 19.85 32.97 -18.00
N ILE A 863 20.77 32.61 -18.89
CA ILE A 863 20.88 31.28 -19.47
C ILE A 863 22.23 30.63 -19.19
N ASN A 864 22.26 29.30 -19.22
CA ASN A 864 23.42 28.41 -18.98
C ASN A 864 23.89 28.36 -17.54
N SER A 865 23.96 29.48 -16.83
CA SER A 865 24.31 29.53 -15.40
C SER A 865 23.71 30.77 -14.74
N PRO A 866 23.65 30.84 -13.39
CA PRO A 866 23.23 32.08 -12.70
C PRO A 866 24.08 33.33 -13.01
N GLU A 867 25.31 33.11 -13.42
CA GLU A 867 26.25 34.16 -13.85
C GLU A 867 26.36 34.28 -15.38
N GLY A 868 25.61 33.46 -16.12
CA GLY A 868 25.63 33.38 -17.57
C GLY A 868 25.00 34.60 -18.27
N ASP A 869 24.69 34.43 -19.56
CA ASP A 869 24.26 35.56 -20.40
C ASP A 869 22.94 36.14 -19.92
N LEU A 870 22.89 37.44 -19.73
CA LEU A 870 21.69 38.21 -19.41
C LEU A 870 20.82 38.35 -20.64
N ILE A 871 19.65 37.75 -20.63
CA ILE A 871 18.68 37.81 -21.75
C ILE A 871 17.48 38.71 -21.46
N GLY A 872 17.22 39.03 -20.18
CA GLY A 872 16.12 39.94 -19.81
C GLY A 872 16.28 40.47 -18.38
N GLU A 873 15.65 41.60 -18.12
CA GLU A 873 15.64 42.20 -16.78
C GLU A 873 14.29 42.85 -16.49
N LEU A 874 13.86 42.84 -15.24
CA LEU A 874 12.66 43.52 -14.74
C LEU A 874 12.99 44.32 -13.47
N PRO A 875 13.06 45.64 -13.55
CA PRO A 875 13.07 46.48 -12.35
C PRO A 875 11.71 46.34 -11.61
N LEU A 876 11.80 45.97 -10.36
CA LEU A 876 10.60 45.81 -9.51
C LEU A 876 10.17 47.25 -9.05
N THR A 877 9.06 47.74 -9.59
CA THR A 877 8.47 49.05 -9.25
C THR A 877 7.01 48.90 -8.85
N LYS A 878 6.52 49.79 -7.98
CA LYS A 878 5.13 49.80 -7.54
C LYS A 878 4.21 50.22 -8.68
N ALA A 879 3.05 49.55 -8.81
CA ALA A 879 2.03 49.98 -9.82
C ALA A 879 1.43 51.33 -9.41
N GLU A 880 1.24 52.23 -10.39
CA GLU A 880 0.77 53.63 -10.20
C GLU A 880 -0.62 53.77 -9.51
N ASN A 881 -1.41 52.73 -9.39
CA ASN A 881 -2.78 52.76 -8.86
C ASN A 881 -3.00 52.17 -7.46
N GLY A 882 -1.98 52.14 -6.62
CA GLY A 882 -2.15 51.75 -5.20
C GLY A 882 -2.56 50.28 -4.92
N LYS A 883 -2.68 49.44 -5.95
CA LYS A 883 -2.87 47.99 -5.83
C LYS A 883 -1.51 47.30 -5.75
N ASN A 884 -1.38 46.29 -4.89
CA ASN A 884 -0.15 45.50 -4.69
C ASN A 884 0.29 44.68 -5.93
N LYS A 885 -0.09 45.09 -7.15
CA LYS A 885 0.35 44.48 -8.41
C LYS A 885 1.63 45.13 -8.88
N LEU A 886 2.64 44.31 -9.08
CA LEU A 886 3.91 44.70 -9.72
C LEU A 886 3.78 44.57 -11.25
N PHE A 887 4.55 45.36 -12.03
CA PHE A 887 4.75 45.05 -13.45
C PHE A 887 5.42 43.68 -13.50
N ASN A 888 4.89 42.81 -14.34
CA ASN A 888 5.21 41.36 -14.26
C ASN A 888 5.63 40.78 -15.64
N ARG A 889 5.93 41.63 -16.65
CA ARG A 889 6.35 41.18 -17.97
C ARG A 889 7.78 41.57 -18.28
N ILE A 890 8.56 40.60 -18.77
CA ILE A 890 9.97 40.76 -19.13
C ILE A 890 10.13 40.38 -20.59
N LYS A 891 10.54 41.32 -21.43
CA LYS A 891 11.00 40.98 -22.77
C LYS A 891 12.37 40.33 -22.69
N ILE A 892 12.53 39.21 -23.35
CA ILE A 892 13.80 38.50 -23.42
C ILE A 892 14.42 38.61 -24.81
N LYS A 893 15.77 38.63 -24.86
CA LYS A 893 16.50 38.54 -26.11
C LYS A 893 16.14 37.24 -26.82
N LYS A 894 16.02 37.31 -28.13
CA LYS A 894 15.73 36.13 -28.95
C LYS A 894 16.87 35.12 -28.81
N THR A 895 16.55 33.94 -28.27
CA THR A 895 17.46 32.79 -28.12
C THR A 895 16.96 31.64 -28.99
N LEU A 896 17.86 30.80 -29.46
CA LEU A 896 17.55 29.61 -30.24
C LEU A 896 18.22 28.42 -29.59
N GLY A 897 17.46 27.34 -29.41
CA GLY A 897 17.98 26.10 -28.85
C GLY A 897 17.57 25.84 -27.40
N ILE A 898 18.19 24.83 -26.83
CA ILE A 898 17.89 24.31 -25.48
C ILE A 898 18.99 24.79 -24.54
N ASP A 899 18.60 25.60 -23.54
CA ASP A 899 19.46 26.17 -22.51
C ASP A 899 18.89 25.93 -21.10
N ASP A 900 19.70 26.07 -20.08
CA ASP A 900 19.23 26.17 -18.70
C ASP A 900 18.83 27.63 -18.43
N LEU A 901 17.63 27.85 -17.89
CA LEU A 901 17.08 29.18 -17.61
C LEU A 901 17.10 29.46 -16.10
N TYR A 902 17.59 30.64 -15.74
CA TYR A 902 17.66 31.10 -14.34
C TYR A 902 16.90 32.42 -14.16
N ILE A 903 16.11 32.50 -13.11
CA ILE A 903 15.40 33.71 -12.65
C ILE A 903 16.02 34.11 -11.34
N ILE A 904 16.77 35.28 -11.36
CA ILE A 904 17.61 35.71 -10.27
C ILE A 904 17.04 36.97 -9.65
N PHE A 905 17.01 37.04 -8.34
CA PHE A 905 16.50 38.15 -7.57
C PHE A 905 17.69 38.98 -7.03
N ILE A 906 17.85 40.21 -7.50
CA ILE A 906 18.95 41.13 -7.14
C ILE A 906 18.38 42.31 -6.36
N ALA A 907 18.97 42.57 -5.17
CA ALA A 907 18.63 43.74 -4.36
C ALA A 907 19.24 45.03 -4.96
N LYS A 908 18.72 46.22 -4.60
CA LYS A 908 19.33 47.50 -4.95
C LYS A 908 20.74 47.65 -4.33
N PRO A 909 21.63 48.38 -4.99
CA PRO A 909 22.96 48.67 -4.40
C PRO A 909 22.84 49.27 -3.01
N ASN A 910 23.70 48.79 -2.08
CA ASN A 910 23.76 49.14 -0.66
C ASN A 910 22.67 48.57 0.29
N LYS A 911 21.87 47.57 -0.18
CA LYS A 911 20.98 46.81 0.70
C LYS A 911 21.20 45.31 0.50
N SER A 912 21.38 44.59 1.59
CA SER A 912 21.57 43.12 1.57
C SER A 912 20.22 42.35 1.55
N GLU A 913 19.15 43.00 1.95
CA GLU A 913 17.83 42.40 2.06
C GLU A 913 16.99 42.76 0.84
N ILE A 914 16.36 41.75 0.25
CA ILE A 914 15.33 41.94 -0.76
C ILE A 914 14.01 42.17 -0.05
N SER A 915 13.23 43.16 -0.49
CA SER A 915 11.87 43.32 -0.03
C SER A 915 11.09 42.05 -0.35
N LEU A 916 10.34 41.56 0.62
CA LEU A 916 9.58 40.32 0.55
C LEU A 916 8.61 40.33 -0.63
N VAL A 917 9.02 39.65 -1.69
CA VAL A 917 8.17 39.37 -2.88
C VAL A 917 7.95 37.88 -2.95
N GLU A 918 6.77 37.47 -3.37
CA GLU A 918 6.44 36.08 -3.66
C GLU A 918 6.21 35.88 -5.16
N LEU A 919 6.76 34.81 -5.71
CA LEU A 919 6.54 34.38 -7.08
C LEU A 919 5.82 33.04 -7.09
N ARG A 920 4.71 32.89 -7.87
CA ARG A 920 3.88 31.70 -7.93
C ARG A 920 4.00 30.93 -9.22
N ASN A 921 4.00 31.64 -10.33
CA ASN A 921 4.02 31.06 -11.66
C ASN A 921 4.86 31.90 -12.61
N VAL A 922 5.39 31.24 -13.64
CA VAL A 922 6.05 31.88 -14.78
C VAL A 922 5.35 31.44 -16.05
N GLU A 923 4.83 32.39 -16.86
CA GLU A 923 4.19 32.14 -18.14
C GLU A 923 5.12 32.55 -19.28
N PHE A 924 5.45 31.58 -20.15
CA PHE A 924 6.29 31.78 -21.34
C PHE A 924 5.41 32.22 -22.52
N LEU A 925 5.76 33.32 -23.16
CA LEU A 925 4.96 33.94 -24.21
C LEU A 925 5.77 34.10 -25.52
N LYS A 926 5.10 33.87 -26.66
CA LYS A 926 5.63 34.07 -28.00
C LYS A 926 5.60 35.54 -28.45
#